data_cb6522b809168a860437ac6ba7edae48
#
_entry.id   cb6522b809168a860437ac6ba7edae48
#
_cell.length_a   1.000
_cell.length_b   1.000
_cell.length_c   1.000
_cell.angle_alpha   90.00
_cell.angle_beta   90.00
_cell.angle_gamma   90.00
#
_symmetry.space_group_name_H-M   'P 1'
#
loop_
_entity.id
_entity.type
_entity.pdbx_description
1 polymer ?
#
loop_
_entity_poly.entity_id
_entity_poly.type
_entity_poly.pdbx_seq_one_letter_code
_entity_poly.pdbx_strand_id
1 'polypeptide(L)'
;MARPMPAGAAKCWSASASPVRPTRETAPTGVTGHLLRLIRPEAQRVADMTENNKKPGEIAYPHLFSPLRINSITVRNRLMQTAHAKGFHSGSGLTNNRDIYYQAERAKGGIGLIVTGARHTHPTSTGPNRSLARGNRPEIIERDAEMVRAVHAFGGHIIAQIIHFGPQGRSGALDDYRELWGPSTMKSPAYNEWAREMTREQMREVSEHFAQTALNSKAAGFDGVELHYSHGYLHQQFLSFIYNKRTDEYGGTLDNIVRFPIETMQAVRDAVGPDFVVGIRISMDECTVGGMKADTAIEMTCKLVETGLIDYVSATAGTYAAHADQIPPGDYAEDWLVEDGARLRKAVQAIRDIPVFIVGHIVDPKKAEALVAEGAADMIAMTRTQIADPAFANKLLEGREDEINHCIRCNQACIARLMAGNAISCVVNPAAGREQRFGSHTIEPAATPGRWLVVGGGPAGMRAALELANRGHAVELVEASERLGGQVNLAAMLPRRHKFGFIPRDLQRQLHKAGVNVRLNTRMTADEIVAHDADGVIVATGSTPLKTGFTSTRPAVDQVPGMQQANVFSVVEVLEGKAPLGRCVVLFDEDGGRYALGTAEYLLDRGHEVHLVSRFNALSPNLALTLDLPVNYRHVFAKGLRYTLNSWVRRIEGGTAQLFNLFTDQDEARLQADSFVIAAGHRANDTLYQQLLGRVERLYCIGDARLPRPLQDSLYEAMLAGRELLDDPNRFIEQGELEGFDLQWQETLITRAS
;
A
#
# COMPACT_ATOMS: atom_id res chain seq x y z
N MET A 1 28.38 -35.38 -46.34
CA MET A 1 28.79 -34.79 -47.64
C MET A 1 28.40 -33.30 -47.53
N ALA A 2 29.38 -32.47 -47.28
CA ALA A 2 29.24 -31.02 -47.21
C ALA A 2 29.66 -30.39 -48.52
N ARG A 3 28.94 -29.38 -48.96
CA ARG A 3 29.43 -28.45 -50.00
C ARG A 3 29.45 -27.04 -49.43
N PRO A 4 30.49 -26.27 -49.72
CA PRO A 4 30.70 -24.94 -49.15
C PRO A 4 30.02 -23.84 -49.98
N MET A 5 29.65 -22.75 -49.33
CA MET A 5 29.23 -21.50 -49.97
C MET A 5 30.41 -20.54 -50.18
N PRO A 6 30.39 -19.71 -51.24
CA PRO A 6 31.51 -18.84 -51.60
C PRO A 6 31.48 -17.49 -50.86
N ALA A 7 32.68 -16.95 -50.58
CA ALA A 7 32.95 -15.62 -50.11
C ALA A 7 32.66 -14.54 -51.16
N GLY A 8 32.08 -13.43 -50.76
CA GLY A 8 31.83 -12.25 -51.59
C GLY A 8 31.89 -10.93 -50.84
N ALA A 9 33.04 -10.28 -50.96
CA ALA A 9 33.30 -8.83 -51.06
C ALA A 9 32.70 -7.86 -50.04
N ALA A 10 33.56 -7.38 -49.17
CA ALA A 10 33.43 -6.10 -48.44
C ALA A 10 33.43 -4.91 -49.42
N LYS A 11 32.49 -3.99 -49.28
CA LYS A 11 32.59 -2.62 -49.81
C LYS A 11 32.56 -1.62 -48.67
N CYS A 12 33.70 -0.94 -48.50
CA CYS A 12 33.84 0.27 -47.69
C CYS A 12 32.98 1.39 -48.25
N TRP A 13 32.23 2.04 -47.38
CA TRP A 13 31.71 3.40 -47.64
C TRP A 13 32.36 4.35 -46.65
N SER A 14 33.21 5.23 -47.13
CA SER A 14 33.72 6.44 -46.46
C SER A 14 32.67 7.53 -46.61
N ALA A 15 32.13 8.02 -45.52
CA ALA A 15 31.30 9.21 -45.47
C ALA A 15 32.09 10.35 -44.83
N SER A 16 32.29 11.41 -45.59
CA SER A 16 32.89 12.68 -45.18
C SER A 16 31.96 13.42 -44.19
N ALA A 17 32.49 13.80 -43.03
CA ALA A 17 31.82 14.64 -42.06
C ALA A 17 31.89 16.11 -42.51
N SER A 18 30.74 16.76 -42.64
CA SER A 18 30.60 18.21 -42.63
C SER A 18 30.06 18.66 -41.27
N PRO A 19 30.53 19.75 -40.66
CA PRO A 19 30.11 20.13 -39.30
C PRO A 19 28.74 20.80 -39.36
N VAL A 20 27.77 20.17 -38.69
CA VAL A 20 26.46 20.80 -38.40
C VAL A 20 26.60 21.67 -37.17
N ARG A 21 26.25 22.96 -37.31
CA ARG A 21 26.14 23.90 -36.19
C ARG A 21 25.07 23.41 -35.22
N PRO A 22 25.25 23.53 -33.88
CA PRO A 22 24.23 23.16 -32.94
C PRO A 22 23.07 24.15 -33.00
N THR A 23 21.90 23.68 -33.37
CA THR A 23 20.64 24.35 -33.12
C THR A 23 20.41 24.36 -31.60
N ARG A 24 20.05 25.51 -31.05
CA ARG A 24 19.61 25.63 -29.65
C ARG A 24 18.40 24.73 -29.44
N GLU A 25 18.60 23.59 -28.84
CA GLU A 25 17.51 22.82 -28.25
C GLU A 25 16.97 23.62 -27.05
N THR A 26 15.70 23.96 -27.14
CA THR A 26 14.93 24.41 -25.98
C THR A 26 14.86 23.24 -25.02
N ALA A 27 15.46 23.40 -23.84
CA ALA A 27 15.40 22.42 -22.77
C ALA A 27 13.94 22.08 -22.45
N PRO A 28 13.59 20.78 -22.26
CA PRO A 28 12.28 20.40 -21.82
C PRO A 28 12.06 21.02 -20.42
N THR A 29 10.92 21.70 -20.24
CA THR A 29 10.48 22.22 -18.94
C THR A 29 10.22 21.04 -18.02
N GLY A 30 11.26 20.58 -17.33
CA GLY A 30 11.19 19.47 -16.41
C GLY A 30 10.22 19.75 -15.24
N VAL A 31 9.77 18.69 -14.61
CA VAL A 31 8.92 18.66 -13.40
C VAL A 31 9.35 19.69 -12.34
N THR A 32 10.65 19.95 -12.22
CA THR A 32 11.22 20.97 -11.33
C THR A 32 10.71 22.37 -11.58
N GLY A 33 10.42 22.75 -12.82
CA GLY A 33 9.89 24.09 -13.12
C GLY A 33 8.47 24.31 -12.60
N HIS A 34 7.66 23.28 -12.61
CA HIS A 34 6.29 23.35 -12.10
C HIS A 34 6.26 23.27 -10.56
N LEU A 35 7.02 22.36 -9.97
CA LEU A 35 7.21 22.28 -8.51
C LEU A 35 7.85 23.56 -7.92
N LEU A 36 8.83 24.14 -8.59
CA LEU A 36 9.50 25.39 -8.14
C LEU A 36 8.58 26.62 -8.22
N ARG A 37 7.59 26.67 -9.11
CA ARG A 37 6.59 27.75 -9.11
C ARG A 37 5.68 27.72 -7.88
N LEU A 38 5.48 26.54 -7.28
CA LEU A 38 4.70 26.34 -6.05
C LEU A 38 5.48 26.68 -4.76
N ILE A 39 6.81 26.81 -4.84
CA ILE A 39 7.71 26.94 -3.68
C ILE A 39 8.02 28.42 -3.30
N ARG A 40 7.82 29.39 -4.18
CA ARG A 40 8.36 30.74 -4.00
C ARG A 40 7.92 31.60 -2.80
N PRO A 41 6.82 31.37 -2.06
CA PRO A 41 6.48 32.22 -0.91
C PRO A 41 6.95 31.75 0.47
N GLU A 42 7.31 30.49 0.69
CA GLU A 42 7.51 29.94 2.05
C GLU A 42 8.98 29.82 2.52
N ALA A 43 9.93 29.77 1.62
CA ALA A 43 11.34 29.52 1.99
C ALA A 43 12.01 30.67 2.80
N GLN A 44 11.37 31.81 2.92
CA GLN A 44 11.94 33.00 3.56
C GLN A 44 11.51 33.24 5.02
N ARG A 45 10.70 32.34 5.59
CA ARG A 45 10.15 32.50 6.96
C ARG A 45 10.83 31.67 8.07
N VAL A 46 11.92 30.98 7.79
CA VAL A 46 12.52 30.03 8.76
C VAL A 46 13.52 30.69 9.73
N ALA A 47 13.83 31.97 9.62
CA ALA A 47 15.00 32.58 10.29
C ALA A 47 14.77 33.26 11.65
N ASP A 48 13.55 33.49 12.12
CA ASP A 48 13.29 34.19 13.40
C ASP A 48 12.34 33.43 14.33
N MET A 49 12.85 32.47 15.10
CA MET A 49 12.09 31.80 16.17
C MET A 49 12.77 32.04 17.53
N THR A 50 12.24 32.96 18.28
CA THR A 50 12.48 33.07 19.73
C THR A 50 11.57 32.08 20.50
N GLU A 51 11.96 31.65 21.71
CA GLU A 51 11.31 30.61 22.55
C GLU A 51 9.79 30.79 22.80
N ASN A 52 9.25 31.95 22.50
CA ASN A 52 7.82 32.27 22.74
C ASN A 52 6.90 31.88 21.58
N ASN A 53 7.38 31.19 20.50
CA ASN A 53 6.60 30.97 19.29
C ASN A 53 6.55 29.49 18.85
N LYS A 54 6.52 28.55 19.81
CA LYS A 54 6.38 27.12 19.51
C LYS A 54 5.01 26.83 18.90
N LYS A 55 4.99 26.03 17.83
CA LYS A 55 3.75 25.55 17.24
C LYS A 55 3.04 24.56 18.19
N PRO A 56 1.70 24.40 18.11
CA PRO A 56 0.95 23.51 19.00
C PRO A 56 1.52 22.09 19.07
N GLY A 57 1.97 21.52 17.93
CA GLY A 57 2.56 20.19 17.89
C GLY A 57 3.92 20.09 18.56
N GLU A 58 4.74 21.14 18.58
CA GLU A 58 6.01 21.16 19.33
C GLU A 58 5.78 21.17 20.85
N ILE A 59 4.61 21.57 21.28
CA ILE A 59 4.20 21.51 22.69
C ILE A 59 3.61 20.13 23.02
N ALA A 60 2.73 19.61 22.16
CA ALA A 60 2.05 18.34 22.38
C ALA A 60 2.94 17.11 22.12
N TYR A 61 3.91 17.22 21.22
CA TYR A 61 4.81 16.15 20.75
C TYR A 61 6.28 16.63 20.71
N PRO A 62 6.84 17.08 21.84
CA PRO A 62 8.15 17.76 21.86
C PRO A 62 9.30 16.85 21.42
N HIS A 63 9.21 15.53 21.62
CA HIS A 63 10.25 14.61 21.23
C HIS A 63 10.14 14.26 19.73
N LEU A 64 8.93 14.04 19.19
CA LEU A 64 8.72 13.79 17.76
C LEU A 64 9.16 14.98 16.89
N PHE A 65 8.95 16.22 17.35
CA PHE A 65 9.37 17.40 16.61
C PHE A 65 10.74 17.94 17.00
N SER A 66 11.51 17.19 17.80
CA SER A 66 12.93 17.50 18.01
C SER A 66 13.78 17.05 16.82
N PRO A 67 14.81 17.83 16.43
CA PRO A 67 15.73 17.41 15.38
C PRO A 67 16.54 16.19 15.78
N LEU A 68 17.00 15.44 14.77
CA LEU A 68 17.89 14.30 14.97
C LEU A 68 19.09 14.40 14.01
N ARG A 69 20.30 14.32 14.55
CA ARG A 69 21.51 14.21 13.75
C ARG A 69 21.79 12.77 13.35
N ILE A 70 22.11 12.54 12.08
CA ILE A 70 22.52 11.27 11.51
C ILE A 70 23.77 11.55 10.66
N ASN A 71 24.95 11.25 11.19
CA ASN A 71 26.22 11.59 10.56
C ASN A 71 26.27 13.09 10.14
N SER A 72 26.31 13.37 8.83
CA SER A 72 26.42 14.73 8.26
C SER A 72 25.11 15.50 8.16
N ILE A 73 23.96 14.83 8.27
CA ILE A 73 22.63 15.46 8.12
C ILE A 73 21.94 15.68 9.47
N THR A 74 21.02 16.64 9.49
CA THR A 74 20.12 16.87 10.63
C THR A 74 18.69 16.91 10.14
N VAL A 75 17.91 15.88 10.46
CA VAL A 75 16.50 15.81 10.10
C VAL A 75 15.65 16.65 11.05
N ARG A 76 14.62 17.32 10.54
CA ARG A 76 13.81 18.32 11.26
C ARG A 76 12.90 17.74 12.34
N ASN A 77 12.57 16.45 12.28
CA ASN A 77 11.73 15.76 13.26
C ASN A 77 12.03 14.25 13.22
N ARG A 78 11.47 13.50 14.17
CA ARG A 78 11.71 12.06 14.37
C ARG A 78 10.63 11.17 13.72
N LEU A 79 9.99 11.68 12.67
CA LEU A 79 9.02 10.96 11.85
C LEU A 79 9.68 10.57 10.51
N MET A 80 9.56 9.30 10.12
CA MET A 80 10.09 8.83 8.85
C MET A 80 9.10 7.96 8.06
N GLN A 81 9.33 7.94 6.76
CA GLN A 81 8.79 6.94 5.84
C GLN A 81 9.85 5.90 5.54
N THR A 82 9.61 4.62 5.84
CA THR A 82 10.52 3.56 5.41
C THR A 82 10.35 3.24 3.94
N ALA A 83 11.39 2.64 3.37
CA ALA A 83 11.33 2.06 2.04
C ALA A 83 10.16 1.08 1.91
N HIS A 84 9.45 1.17 0.80
CA HIS A 84 8.38 0.24 0.43
C HIS A 84 8.24 0.16 -1.08
N ALA A 85 7.89 -1.02 -1.58
CA ALA A 85 7.59 -1.22 -2.98
C ALA A 85 6.30 -0.48 -3.36
N LYS A 86 6.33 0.26 -4.45
CA LYS A 86 5.21 1.11 -4.90
C LYS A 86 4.58 0.63 -6.20
N GLY A 87 5.31 -0.15 -7.00
CA GLY A 87 4.84 -0.58 -8.31
C GLY A 87 4.75 0.57 -9.33
N PHE A 88 5.55 1.63 -9.18
CA PHE A 88 5.50 2.80 -10.05
C PHE A 88 6.47 2.74 -11.23
N HIS A 89 7.60 2.04 -11.10
CA HIS A 89 8.59 1.98 -12.16
C HIS A 89 8.10 1.11 -13.33
N SER A 90 8.39 1.57 -14.53
CA SER A 90 8.15 0.83 -15.77
C SER A 90 9.22 -0.26 -16.00
N GLY A 91 9.11 -0.99 -17.11
CA GLY A 91 10.11 -1.98 -17.52
C GLY A 91 11.53 -1.41 -17.67
N SER A 92 11.69 -0.10 -17.85
CA SER A 92 13.01 0.57 -17.87
C SER A 92 13.73 0.51 -16.53
N GLY A 93 12.99 0.49 -15.43
CA GLY A 93 13.52 0.60 -14.07
C GLY A 93 14.06 1.98 -13.71
N LEU A 94 13.69 3.02 -14.47
CA LEU A 94 14.06 4.41 -14.17
C LEU A 94 12.99 5.05 -13.28
N THR A 95 13.40 5.99 -12.45
CA THR A 95 12.50 6.82 -11.65
C THR A 95 11.63 7.70 -12.55
N ASN A 96 10.34 7.72 -12.32
CA ASN A 96 9.37 8.46 -13.13
C ASN A 96 8.66 9.56 -12.33
N ASN A 97 7.87 10.37 -13.02
CA ASN A 97 7.14 11.48 -12.41
C ASN A 97 6.23 11.01 -11.27
N ARG A 98 5.59 9.87 -11.39
CA ARG A 98 4.73 9.31 -10.35
C ARG A 98 5.47 9.12 -9.03
N ASP A 99 6.70 8.59 -9.07
CA ASP A 99 7.52 8.45 -7.86
C ASP A 99 8.00 9.81 -7.33
N ILE A 100 8.40 10.72 -8.21
CA ILE A 100 8.85 12.06 -7.85
C ILE A 100 7.74 12.81 -7.08
N TYR A 101 6.53 12.89 -7.64
CA TYR A 101 5.40 13.55 -6.98
C TYR A 101 4.97 12.86 -5.69
N TYR A 102 5.03 11.54 -5.64
CA TYR A 102 4.73 10.78 -4.45
C TYR A 102 5.65 11.13 -3.28
N GLN A 103 6.96 11.22 -3.50
CA GLN A 103 7.92 11.58 -2.46
C GLN A 103 7.84 13.08 -2.11
N ALA A 104 7.70 13.93 -3.11
CA ALA A 104 7.58 15.38 -2.92
C ALA A 104 6.36 15.76 -2.05
N GLU A 105 5.20 15.13 -2.27
CA GLU A 105 3.98 15.40 -1.50
C GLU A 105 4.17 15.09 -0.01
N ARG A 106 4.91 14.02 0.32
CA ARG A 106 5.21 13.67 1.72
C ARG A 106 6.24 14.60 2.37
N ALA A 107 7.26 15.00 1.62
CA ALA A 107 8.20 16.02 2.09
C ALA A 107 7.49 17.35 2.34
N LYS A 108 6.60 17.78 1.41
CA LYS A 108 5.71 18.95 1.57
C LYS A 108 4.83 18.80 2.82
N GLY A 109 4.36 17.58 3.09
CA GLY A 109 3.56 17.25 4.27
C GLY A 109 4.29 17.23 5.59
N GLY A 110 5.59 17.55 5.61
CA GLY A 110 6.35 17.83 6.83
C GLY A 110 7.19 16.68 7.38
N ILE A 111 7.28 15.53 6.70
CA ILE A 111 8.09 14.40 7.19
C ILE A 111 9.58 14.77 7.23
N GLY A 112 10.30 14.27 8.24
CA GLY A 112 11.73 14.56 8.43
C GLY A 112 12.63 13.74 7.51
N LEU A 113 12.36 12.43 7.39
CA LEU A 113 13.18 11.51 6.62
C LEU A 113 12.33 10.61 5.73
N ILE A 114 12.72 10.48 4.47
CA ILE A 114 12.19 9.53 3.52
C ILE A 114 13.28 8.52 3.16
N VAL A 115 13.03 7.22 3.41
CA VAL A 115 13.81 6.16 2.78
C VAL A 115 13.00 5.66 1.58
N THR A 116 13.54 5.85 0.37
CA THR A 116 12.80 5.47 -0.84
C THR A 116 12.80 3.96 -1.06
N GLY A 117 11.84 3.47 -1.84
CA GLY A 117 11.74 2.05 -2.20
C GLY A 117 13.01 1.51 -2.84
N ALA A 118 13.22 0.20 -2.67
CA ALA A 118 14.47 -0.47 -2.97
C ALA A 118 14.92 -0.31 -4.42
N ARG A 119 16.24 -0.09 -4.60
CA ARG A 119 16.95 -0.06 -5.87
C ARG A 119 17.76 -1.32 -6.05
N HIS A 120 17.58 -1.99 -7.17
CA HIS A 120 18.39 -3.15 -7.54
C HIS A 120 19.86 -2.76 -7.71
N THR A 121 20.74 -3.51 -7.08
CA THR A 121 22.18 -3.29 -7.14
C THR A 121 22.88 -4.10 -8.22
N HIS A 122 22.34 -5.25 -8.61
CA HIS A 122 22.99 -6.20 -9.51
C HIS A 122 22.04 -6.71 -10.59
N PRO A 123 22.54 -7.07 -11.79
CA PRO A 123 21.70 -7.65 -12.84
C PRO A 123 20.93 -8.91 -12.44
N THR A 124 21.47 -9.76 -11.52
CA THR A 124 20.75 -10.94 -11.00
C THR A 124 19.79 -10.60 -9.85
N SER A 125 19.78 -9.36 -9.38
CA SER A 125 18.80 -8.89 -8.38
C SER A 125 17.46 -8.62 -9.07
N THR A 126 16.71 -9.66 -9.39
CA THR A 126 15.42 -9.56 -10.06
C THR A 126 14.30 -9.55 -9.02
N GLY A 127 13.51 -8.48 -8.96
CA GLY A 127 12.36 -8.40 -8.06
C GLY A 127 11.17 -9.24 -8.54
N PRO A 128 10.13 -9.34 -7.72
CA PRO A 128 8.94 -10.13 -8.04
C PRO A 128 8.13 -9.54 -9.20
N ASN A 129 8.38 -8.32 -9.58
CA ASN A 129 7.76 -7.63 -10.71
C ASN A 129 8.75 -6.66 -11.37
N ARG A 130 8.40 -6.17 -12.57
CA ARG A 130 9.24 -5.26 -13.36
C ARG A 130 9.35 -3.83 -12.80
N SER A 131 8.65 -3.52 -11.71
CA SER A 131 8.38 -2.16 -11.27
C SER A 131 9.33 -1.65 -10.16
N LEU A 132 10.59 -2.08 -10.14
CA LEU A 132 11.60 -1.63 -9.19
C LEU A 132 12.72 -0.86 -9.89
N ALA A 133 13.26 0.15 -9.19
CA ALA A 133 14.33 0.99 -9.69
C ALA A 133 15.65 0.20 -9.88
N ARG A 134 16.34 0.39 -11.00
CA ARG A 134 17.62 -0.23 -11.32
C ARG A 134 18.77 0.70 -10.96
N GLY A 135 19.13 0.73 -9.65
CA GLY A 135 20.13 1.62 -9.11
C GLY A 135 21.57 1.38 -9.61
N ASN A 136 21.85 0.18 -10.12
CA ASN A 136 23.14 -0.17 -10.72
C ASN A 136 23.38 0.48 -12.10
N ARG A 137 22.36 1.11 -12.70
CA ARG A 137 22.45 1.73 -14.03
C ARG A 137 22.68 3.24 -13.88
N PRO A 138 23.69 3.82 -14.54
CA PRO A 138 23.98 5.26 -14.42
C PRO A 138 22.86 6.14 -15.00
N GLU A 139 22.03 5.63 -15.89
CA GLU A 139 20.92 6.37 -16.48
C GLU A 139 19.84 6.77 -15.46
N ILE A 140 19.83 6.14 -14.28
CA ILE A 140 18.88 6.51 -13.20
C ILE A 140 19.26 7.84 -12.52
N ILE A 141 20.54 8.26 -12.60
CA ILE A 141 21.08 9.39 -11.82
C ILE A 141 20.28 10.67 -12.06
N GLU A 142 20.02 11.01 -13.32
CA GLU A 142 19.31 12.25 -13.67
C GLU A 142 17.90 12.29 -13.07
N ARG A 143 17.13 11.21 -13.25
CA ARG A 143 15.75 11.11 -12.76
C ARG A 143 15.68 11.01 -11.23
N ASP A 144 16.64 10.33 -10.61
CA ASP A 144 16.77 10.31 -9.16
C ASP A 144 17.13 11.70 -8.62
N ALA A 145 17.99 12.46 -9.31
CA ALA A 145 18.32 13.83 -8.93
C ALA A 145 17.11 14.78 -8.97
N GLU A 146 16.18 14.60 -9.91
CA GLU A 146 14.92 15.36 -9.90
C GLU A 146 14.08 15.04 -8.64
N MET A 147 13.97 13.77 -8.25
CA MET A 147 13.26 13.35 -7.05
C MET A 147 13.91 13.93 -5.79
N VAL A 148 15.24 13.84 -5.69
CA VAL A 148 16.00 14.39 -4.56
C VAL A 148 15.78 15.90 -4.44
N ARG A 149 15.93 16.64 -5.53
CA ARG A 149 15.67 18.10 -5.54
C ARG A 149 14.24 18.44 -5.11
N ALA A 150 13.24 17.65 -5.56
CA ALA A 150 11.85 17.85 -5.19
C ALA A 150 11.59 17.64 -3.68
N VAL A 151 12.26 16.67 -3.06
CA VAL A 151 12.16 16.40 -1.62
C VAL A 151 12.89 17.48 -0.81
N HIS A 152 14.13 17.83 -1.19
CA HIS A 152 14.95 18.85 -0.52
C HIS A 152 14.28 20.23 -0.58
N ALA A 153 13.59 20.57 -1.68
CA ALA A 153 12.86 21.82 -1.83
C ALA A 153 11.80 22.04 -0.74
N PHE A 154 11.29 20.96 -0.14
CA PHE A 154 10.36 21.02 0.99
C PHE A 154 11.04 20.76 2.36
N GLY A 155 12.38 20.79 2.42
CA GLY A 155 13.16 20.62 3.64
C GLY A 155 13.13 19.20 4.22
N GLY A 156 12.76 18.19 3.44
CA GLY A 156 12.89 16.76 3.78
C GLY A 156 14.27 16.23 3.40
N HIS A 157 14.72 15.18 4.10
CA HIS A 157 15.89 14.39 3.70
C HIS A 157 15.46 13.08 3.04
N ILE A 158 16.29 12.57 2.10
CA ILE A 158 15.96 11.37 1.34
C ILE A 158 17.16 10.43 1.22
N ILE A 159 16.96 9.16 1.60
CA ILE A 159 17.93 8.08 1.56
C ILE A 159 17.48 7.01 0.56
N ALA A 160 18.41 6.47 -0.23
CA ALA A 160 18.15 5.39 -1.18
C ALA A 160 18.32 4.02 -0.51
N GLN A 161 17.26 3.21 -0.38
CA GLN A 161 17.45 1.81 0.01
C GLN A 161 17.96 1.00 -1.17
N ILE A 162 19.04 0.24 -1.00
CA ILE A 162 19.68 -0.59 -2.01
C ILE A 162 19.63 -2.08 -1.63
N ILE A 163 19.36 -2.96 -2.62
CA ILE A 163 18.97 -4.34 -2.37
C ILE A 163 19.51 -5.31 -3.42
N HIS A 164 19.81 -6.54 -2.97
CA HIS A 164 19.84 -7.74 -3.80
C HIS A 164 18.79 -8.72 -3.32
N PHE A 165 17.82 -9.10 -4.19
CA PHE A 165 16.71 -9.96 -3.81
C PHE A 165 17.13 -11.38 -3.41
N GLY A 166 18.26 -11.84 -3.96
CA GLY A 166 18.72 -13.21 -3.71
C GLY A 166 17.67 -14.23 -4.15
N PRO A 167 17.47 -15.29 -3.37
CA PRO A 167 16.48 -16.32 -3.64
C PRO A 167 15.02 -15.83 -3.65
N GLN A 168 14.74 -14.63 -3.14
CA GLN A 168 13.38 -14.03 -3.21
C GLN A 168 13.14 -13.29 -4.53
N GLY A 169 14.05 -13.36 -5.47
CA GLY A 169 13.86 -12.91 -6.85
C GLY A 169 12.95 -13.84 -7.65
N ARG A 170 12.71 -13.47 -8.91
CA ARG A 170 12.06 -14.31 -9.92
C ARG A 170 12.92 -14.32 -11.17
N SER A 171 13.40 -15.50 -11.57
CA SER A 171 14.30 -15.66 -12.71
C SER A 171 13.73 -15.10 -14.01
N GLY A 172 12.46 -15.36 -14.28
CA GLY A 172 11.76 -14.92 -15.49
C GLY A 172 11.11 -13.53 -15.41
N ALA A 173 11.31 -12.74 -14.33
CA ALA A 173 10.62 -11.46 -14.17
C ALA A 173 10.95 -10.43 -15.27
N LEU A 174 12.14 -10.51 -15.87
CA LEU A 174 12.62 -9.61 -16.91
C LEU A 174 12.75 -10.30 -18.28
N ASP A 175 12.20 -11.50 -18.44
CA ASP A 175 12.27 -12.35 -19.63
C ASP A 175 13.72 -12.78 -20.02
N ASP A 176 14.68 -12.69 -19.10
CA ASP A 176 16.08 -13.05 -19.30
C ASP A 176 16.54 -14.29 -18.52
N TYR A 177 15.64 -14.86 -17.73
CA TYR A 177 15.78 -16.15 -17.02
C TYR A 177 17.10 -16.32 -16.25
N ARG A 178 17.52 -15.29 -15.53
CA ARG A 178 18.77 -15.26 -14.77
C ARG A 178 18.73 -16.19 -13.58
N GLU A 179 19.89 -16.78 -13.26
CA GLU A 179 20.06 -17.55 -12.03
C GLU A 179 19.77 -16.71 -10.80
N LEU A 180 19.09 -17.31 -9.84
CA LEU A 180 18.97 -16.75 -8.48
C LEU A 180 20.15 -17.23 -7.62
N TRP A 181 20.71 -16.33 -6.86
CA TRP A 181 21.88 -16.56 -6.00
C TRP A 181 21.49 -16.48 -4.53
N GLY A 182 22.10 -17.35 -3.69
CA GLY A 182 21.89 -17.38 -2.25
C GLY A 182 23.11 -17.86 -1.50
N PRO A 183 23.10 -17.83 -0.15
CA PRO A 183 24.19 -18.37 0.66
C PRO A 183 24.38 -19.87 0.44
N SER A 184 23.31 -20.60 0.17
CA SER A 184 23.27 -22.03 -0.09
C SER A 184 22.22 -22.35 -1.11
N THR A 185 22.26 -23.55 -1.72
CA THR A 185 21.21 -24.02 -2.61
C THR A 185 19.91 -24.16 -1.82
N MET A 186 18.91 -23.39 -2.21
CA MET A 186 17.64 -23.33 -1.50
C MET A 186 16.46 -22.98 -2.42
N LYS A 187 15.26 -23.31 -1.97
CA LYS A 187 14.02 -22.97 -2.68
C LYS A 187 13.34 -21.76 -2.02
N SER A 188 12.97 -20.80 -2.83
CA SER A 188 12.21 -19.63 -2.35
C SER A 188 10.85 -20.06 -1.78
N PRO A 189 10.47 -19.64 -0.57
CA PRO A 189 9.15 -19.92 -0.02
C PRO A 189 8.03 -19.15 -0.75
N ALA A 190 8.36 -18.03 -1.40
CA ALA A 190 7.38 -17.17 -2.05
C ALA A 190 7.08 -17.58 -3.50
N TYR A 191 8.10 -17.91 -4.28
CA TYR A 191 7.97 -18.09 -5.74
C TYR A 191 8.25 -19.50 -6.22
N ASN A 192 8.60 -20.41 -5.30
CA ASN A 192 8.85 -21.83 -5.62
C ASN A 192 10.02 -22.06 -6.59
N GLU A 193 10.91 -21.08 -6.74
CA GLU A 193 12.11 -21.14 -7.58
C GLU A 193 13.34 -21.51 -6.75
N TRP A 194 14.33 -22.15 -7.39
CA TRP A 194 15.58 -22.54 -6.76
C TRP A 194 16.66 -21.49 -6.97
N ALA A 195 17.40 -21.21 -5.91
CA ALA A 195 18.63 -20.43 -5.97
C ALA A 195 19.85 -21.33 -5.81
N ARG A 196 20.94 -20.95 -6.46
CA ARG A 196 22.24 -21.61 -6.37
C ARG A 196 23.10 -20.96 -5.28
N GLU A 197 23.94 -21.77 -4.63
CA GLU A 197 24.98 -21.27 -3.74
C GLU A 197 25.98 -20.38 -4.50
N MET A 198 26.27 -19.21 -3.93
CA MET A 198 27.22 -18.23 -4.48
C MET A 198 28.67 -18.68 -4.30
N THR A 199 29.50 -18.40 -5.32
CA THR A 199 30.95 -18.44 -5.18
C THR A 199 31.49 -17.19 -4.50
N ARG A 200 32.77 -17.22 -4.06
CA ARG A 200 33.43 -16.04 -3.47
C ARG A 200 33.54 -14.87 -4.46
N GLU A 201 33.78 -15.19 -5.73
CA GLU A 201 33.84 -14.20 -6.81
C GLU A 201 32.50 -13.48 -6.96
N GLN A 202 31.39 -14.23 -6.94
CA GLN A 202 30.03 -13.66 -7.03
C GLN A 202 29.69 -12.81 -5.79
N MET A 203 30.15 -13.20 -4.59
CA MET A 203 29.97 -12.37 -3.39
C MET A 203 30.71 -11.03 -3.53
N ARG A 204 31.95 -11.05 -4.03
CA ARG A 204 32.74 -9.85 -4.29
C ARG A 204 32.08 -8.97 -5.35
N GLU A 205 31.65 -9.56 -6.47
CA GLU A 205 30.91 -8.88 -7.54
C GLU A 205 29.68 -8.19 -7.00
N VAL A 206 28.89 -8.83 -6.14
CA VAL A 206 27.70 -8.22 -5.51
C VAL A 206 28.11 -7.04 -4.63
N SER A 207 29.17 -7.16 -3.81
CA SER A 207 29.66 -6.05 -2.96
C SER A 207 30.10 -4.84 -3.80
N GLU A 208 30.81 -5.07 -4.92
CA GLU A 208 31.23 -4.03 -5.86
C GLU A 208 30.01 -3.33 -6.51
N HIS A 209 28.97 -4.08 -6.85
CA HIS A 209 27.72 -3.52 -7.37
C HIS A 209 26.92 -2.73 -6.34
N PHE A 210 26.97 -3.12 -5.05
CA PHE A 210 26.42 -2.31 -3.96
C PHE A 210 27.16 -0.98 -3.84
N ALA A 211 28.48 -1.00 -3.89
CA ALA A 211 29.32 0.19 -3.88
C ALA A 211 29.02 1.12 -5.07
N GLN A 212 28.93 0.57 -6.28
CA GLN A 212 28.56 1.34 -7.48
C GLN A 212 27.17 1.96 -7.40
N THR A 213 26.18 1.21 -6.88
CA THR A 213 24.82 1.73 -6.68
C THR A 213 24.80 2.85 -5.65
N ALA A 214 25.60 2.77 -4.60
CA ALA A 214 25.77 3.82 -3.61
C ALA A 214 26.42 5.08 -4.22
N LEU A 215 27.42 4.92 -5.11
CA LEU A 215 28.01 6.03 -5.88
C LEU A 215 27.00 6.71 -6.80
N ASN A 216 26.17 5.93 -7.52
CA ASN A 216 25.10 6.48 -8.36
C ASN A 216 24.08 7.28 -7.52
N SER A 217 23.73 6.76 -6.34
CA SER A 217 22.84 7.45 -5.40
C SER A 217 23.48 8.75 -4.87
N LYS A 218 24.76 8.73 -4.53
CA LYS A 218 25.51 9.93 -4.13
C LYS A 218 25.57 10.96 -5.26
N ALA A 219 25.83 10.53 -6.48
CA ALA A 219 25.85 11.39 -7.67
C ALA A 219 24.47 12.02 -7.97
N ALA A 220 23.38 11.32 -7.67
CA ALA A 220 22.02 11.86 -7.76
C ALA A 220 21.68 12.86 -6.64
N GLY A 221 22.52 12.99 -5.62
CA GLY A 221 22.35 13.92 -4.51
C GLY A 221 21.54 13.39 -3.32
N PHE A 222 21.31 12.08 -3.22
CA PHE A 222 20.75 11.47 -2.01
C PHE A 222 21.60 11.81 -0.79
N ASP A 223 20.96 11.94 0.37
CA ASP A 223 21.62 12.17 1.65
C ASP A 223 22.37 10.93 2.17
N GLY A 224 22.00 9.74 1.67
CA GLY A 224 22.62 8.49 2.07
C GLY A 224 22.04 7.26 1.35
N VAL A 225 22.56 6.09 1.77
CA VAL A 225 22.01 4.78 1.38
C VAL A 225 21.64 3.94 2.61
N GLU A 226 20.60 3.10 2.47
CA GLU A 226 20.23 2.07 3.43
C GLU A 226 20.45 0.70 2.81
N LEU A 227 21.35 -0.11 3.40
CA LEU A 227 21.60 -1.47 2.96
C LEU A 227 20.48 -2.38 3.49
N HIS A 228 19.82 -3.09 2.60
CA HIS A 228 18.65 -3.89 2.95
C HIS A 228 19.06 -5.29 3.43
N TYR A 229 19.31 -5.44 4.72
CA TYR A 229 19.71 -6.68 5.40
C TYR A 229 18.55 -7.32 6.18
N SER A 230 17.34 -7.28 5.61
CA SER A 230 16.13 -7.78 6.26
C SER A 230 15.20 -8.50 5.28
N HIS A 231 14.07 -9.02 5.77
CA HIS A 231 12.94 -9.59 5.02
C HIS A 231 13.25 -10.82 4.19
N GLY A 232 14.35 -11.56 4.49
CA GLY A 232 14.75 -12.76 3.76
C GLY A 232 15.44 -12.48 2.43
N TYR A 233 15.95 -11.25 2.19
CA TYR A 233 16.76 -10.93 1.03
C TYR A 233 18.19 -11.40 1.19
N LEU A 234 19.03 -11.25 0.14
CA LEU A 234 20.34 -11.91 0.07
C LEU A 234 21.17 -11.78 1.35
N HIS A 235 21.43 -10.56 1.83
CA HIS A 235 22.28 -10.34 2.99
C HIS A 235 21.67 -10.89 4.28
N GLN A 236 20.34 -10.76 4.48
CA GLN A 236 19.70 -11.41 5.63
C GLN A 236 19.81 -12.94 5.56
N GLN A 237 19.76 -13.53 4.38
CA GLN A 237 19.90 -14.97 4.25
C GLN A 237 21.31 -15.45 4.62
N PHE A 238 22.37 -14.64 4.39
CA PHE A 238 23.70 -14.91 4.95
C PHE A 238 23.71 -14.83 6.48
N LEU A 239 22.95 -13.90 7.06
CA LEU A 239 22.79 -13.74 8.51
C LEU A 239 21.89 -14.83 9.16
N SER A 240 21.24 -15.67 8.39
CA SER A 240 20.25 -16.64 8.87
C SER A 240 20.80 -18.06 8.94
N PHE A 241 20.81 -18.67 10.13
CA PHE A 241 21.22 -20.06 10.31
C PHE A 241 20.28 -21.10 9.65
N ILE A 242 19.04 -20.74 9.32
CA ILE A 242 18.15 -21.66 8.62
C ILE A 242 18.35 -21.64 7.10
N TYR A 243 18.86 -20.55 6.54
CA TYR A 243 19.11 -20.39 5.11
C TYR A 243 20.59 -20.56 4.74
N ASN A 244 21.51 -20.10 5.57
CA ASN A 244 22.95 -20.23 5.38
C ASN A 244 23.45 -21.57 5.94
N LYS A 245 23.70 -22.54 5.04
CA LYS A 245 24.21 -23.88 5.36
C LYS A 245 25.67 -24.05 4.95
N ARG A 246 26.37 -22.95 4.69
CA ARG A 246 27.79 -22.97 4.30
C ARG A 246 28.67 -23.52 5.45
N THR A 247 29.73 -24.19 5.05
CA THR A 247 30.74 -24.75 5.96
C THR A 247 32.13 -24.08 5.82
N ASP A 248 32.19 -23.06 4.93
CA ASP A 248 33.37 -22.21 4.76
C ASP A 248 33.31 -20.99 5.70
N GLU A 249 34.21 -20.03 5.51
CA GLU A 249 34.36 -18.82 6.32
C GLU A 249 33.14 -17.85 6.25
N TYR A 250 32.09 -18.19 5.48
CA TYR A 250 30.83 -17.42 5.36
C TYR A 250 29.66 -18.10 6.06
N GLY A 251 29.89 -19.22 6.78
CA GLY A 251 28.82 -19.97 7.44
C GLY A 251 29.23 -20.63 8.75
N GLY A 252 28.28 -21.24 9.43
CA GLY A 252 28.50 -22.06 10.64
C GLY A 252 28.56 -21.26 11.95
N THR A 253 29.37 -20.25 12.07
CA THR A 253 29.50 -19.42 13.27
C THR A 253 28.97 -18.01 13.08
N LEU A 254 28.71 -17.31 14.20
CA LEU A 254 28.25 -15.92 14.16
C LEU A 254 29.26 -15.00 13.44
N ASP A 255 30.55 -15.15 13.68
CA ASP A 255 31.60 -14.36 13.03
C ASP A 255 31.67 -14.61 11.51
N ASN A 256 31.35 -15.82 11.08
CA ASN A 256 31.38 -16.17 9.68
C ASN A 256 30.13 -15.63 8.93
N ILE A 257 28.93 -15.75 9.51
CA ILE A 257 27.72 -15.34 8.84
C ILE A 257 27.61 -13.81 8.68
N VAL A 258 28.24 -13.01 9.53
CA VAL A 258 28.31 -11.55 9.40
C VAL A 258 29.39 -11.08 8.41
N ARG A 259 30.29 -11.95 7.96
CA ARG A 259 31.45 -11.59 7.12
C ARG A 259 31.06 -10.96 5.81
N PHE A 260 30.22 -11.61 4.99
CA PHE A 260 29.79 -11.06 3.70
C PHE A 260 29.00 -9.75 3.85
N PRO A 261 28.03 -9.61 4.78
CA PRO A 261 27.45 -8.32 5.13
C PRO A 261 28.47 -7.23 5.46
N ILE A 262 29.51 -7.52 6.25
CA ILE A 262 30.58 -6.57 6.61
C ILE A 262 31.42 -6.20 5.38
N GLU A 263 31.83 -7.16 4.56
CA GLU A 263 32.54 -6.90 3.31
C GLU A 263 31.79 -5.98 2.36
N THR A 264 30.47 -6.16 2.26
CA THR A 264 29.60 -5.28 1.47
C THR A 264 29.53 -3.87 2.10
N MET A 265 29.39 -3.76 3.43
CA MET A 265 29.40 -2.47 4.13
C MET A 265 30.72 -1.74 3.92
N GLN A 266 31.87 -2.43 3.99
CA GLN A 266 33.19 -1.88 3.76
C GLN A 266 33.31 -1.34 2.32
N ALA A 267 32.94 -2.15 1.32
CA ALA A 267 32.97 -1.73 -0.09
C ALA A 267 32.13 -0.46 -0.35
N VAL A 268 30.96 -0.38 0.27
CA VAL A 268 30.09 0.81 0.18
C VAL A 268 30.74 2.02 0.87
N ARG A 269 31.23 1.85 2.10
CA ARG A 269 31.85 2.96 2.86
C ARG A 269 33.10 3.49 2.17
N ASP A 270 33.96 2.61 1.64
CA ASP A 270 35.16 3.00 0.89
C ASP A 270 34.80 3.82 -0.36
N ALA A 271 33.72 3.44 -1.05
CA ALA A 271 33.29 4.12 -2.25
C ALA A 271 32.68 5.52 -1.94
N VAL A 272 31.82 5.63 -0.93
CA VAL A 272 31.08 6.88 -0.69
C VAL A 272 31.79 7.84 0.29
N GLY A 273 32.80 7.36 1.03
CA GLY A 273 33.55 8.15 2.03
C GLY A 273 32.80 8.31 3.37
N PRO A 274 33.42 9.00 4.35
CA PRO A 274 32.94 9.06 5.73
C PRO A 274 31.68 9.91 5.95
N ASP A 275 31.48 10.94 5.15
CA ASP A 275 30.43 11.95 5.38
C ASP A 275 29.07 11.56 4.76
N PHE A 276 29.04 10.58 3.86
CA PHE A 276 27.79 10.11 3.26
C PHE A 276 27.09 9.13 4.21
N VAL A 277 25.79 9.34 4.47
CA VAL A 277 25.05 8.48 5.42
C VAL A 277 24.92 7.05 4.87
N VAL A 278 25.34 6.08 5.67
CA VAL A 278 25.15 4.64 5.38
C VAL A 278 24.42 3.99 6.56
N GLY A 279 23.23 3.49 6.32
CA GLY A 279 22.47 2.75 7.32
C GLY A 279 22.23 1.30 6.92
N ILE A 280 21.79 0.50 7.88
CA ILE A 280 21.30 -0.86 7.62
C ILE A 280 19.84 -1.00 8.07
N ARG A 281 19.08 -1.79 7.32
CA ARG A 281 17.77 -2.29 7.77
C ARG A 281 17.89 -3.76 8.10
N ILE A 282 17.51 -4.17 9.34
CA ILE A 282 17.69 -5.53 9.84
C ILE A 282 16.39 -6.10 10.43
N SER A 283 16.11 -7.40 10.20
CA SER A 283 15.00 -8.10 10.84
C SER A 283 15.40 -8.56 12.25
N MET A 284 14.59 -8.21 13.24
CA MET A 284 14.75 -8.63 14.63
C MET A 284 14.24 -10.05 14.89
N ASP A 285 13.27 -10.51 14.10
CA ASP A 285 12.71 -11.85 14.14
C ASP A 285 12.37 -12.29 12.72
N GLU A 286 12.76 -13.49 12.33
CA GLU A 286 12.37 -14.06 11.04
C GLU A 286 10.92 -14.55 11.02
N CYS A 287 10.28 -14.64 12.18
CA CYS A 287 8.89 -15.08 12.37
C CYS A 287 8.59 -16.47 11.78
N THR A 288 9.62 -17.31 11.68
CA THR A 288 9.50 -18.66 11.14
C THR A 288 10.12 -19.69 12.09
N VAL A 289 9.69 -20.95 11.96
CA VAL A 289 10.17 -22.05 12.83
C VAL A 289 11.67 -22.24 12.64
N GLY A 290 12.45 -22.22 13.73
CA GLY A 290 13.91 -22.33 13.73
C GLY A 290 14.65 -21.09 13.22
N GLY A 291 13.92 -20.04 12.82
CA GLY A 291 14.50 -18.78 12.38
C GLY A 291 15.10 -17.94 13.50
N MET A 292 15.90 -16.97 13.11
CA MET A 292 16.52 -15.99 14.01
C MET A 292 15.49 -15.28 14.89
N LYS A 293 15.84 -15.10 16.16
CA LYS A 293 15.09 -14.35 17.16
C LYS A 293 15.84 -13.10 17.62
N ALA A 294 15.16 -12.23 18.35
CA ALA A 294 15.68 -10.93 18.75
C ALA A 294 17.05 -10.99 19.43
N ASP A 295 17.31 -11.95 20.32
CA ASP A 295 18.61 -12.08 21.00
C ASP A 295 19.74 -12.24 20.01
N THR A 296 19.61 -13.18 19.06
CA THR A 296 20.60 -13.43 18.01
C THR A 296 20.70 -12.23 17.05
N ALA A 297 19.58 -11.61 16.70
CA ALA A 297 19.57 -10.43 15.83
C ALA A 297 20.31 -9.24 16.47
N ILE A 298 20.14 -9.05 17.78
CA ILE A 298 20.87 -8.02 18.53
C ILE A 298 22.37 -8.31 18.53
N GLU A 299 22.79 -9.54 18.84
CA GLU A 299 24.21 -9.93 18.83
C GLU A 299 24.87 -9.71 17.46
N MET A 300 24.21 -10.15 16.37
CA MET A 300 24.66 -9.89 15.00
C MET A 300 24.78 -8.40 14.70
N THR A 301 23.76 -7.62 15.07
CA THR A 301 23.74 -6.18 14.82
C THR A 301 24.86 -5.47 15.58
N CYS A 302 25.13 -5.88 16.81
CA CYS A 302 26.25 -5.36 17.58
C CYS A 302 27.60 -5.56 16.84
N LYS A 303 27.84 -6.74 16.28
CA LYS A 303 29.05 -7.00 15.46
C LYS A 303 29.11 -6.11 14.21
N LEU A 304 28.00 -5.84 13.56
CA LEU A 304 27.95 -4.91 12.43
C LEU A 304 28.24 -3.46 12.87
N VAL A 305 27.75 -3.04 14.03
CA VAL A 305 27.97 -1.69 14.60
C VAL A 305 29.41 -1.49 15.06
N GLU A 306 30.05 -2.51 15.63
CA GLU A 306 31.48 -2.50 16.07
C GLU A 306 32.44 -2.14 14.95
N THR A 307 32.09 -2.45 13.68
CA THR A 307 32.93 -2.12 12.52
C THR A 307 33.08 -0.60 12.28
N GLY A 308 32.20 0.23 12.81
CA GLY A 308 32.23 1.67 12.57
C GLY A 308 31.72 2.12 11.18
N LEU A 309 31.28 1.21 10.35
CA LEU A 309 30.96 1.46 8.93
C LEU A 309 29.57 2.08 8.68
N ILE A 310 28.67 2.02 9.67
CA ILE A 310 27.26 2.47 9.54
C ILE A 310 26.93 3.61 10.50
N ASP A 311 25.95 4.40 10.13
CA ASP A 311 25.55 5.63 10.82
C ASP A 311 24.16 5.50 11.50
N TYR A 312 23.36 4.48 11.18
CA TYR A 312 22.11 4.16 11.85
C TYR A 312 21.69 2.70 11.62
N VAL A 313 20.79 2.22 12.47
CA VAL A 313 20.14 0.91 12.34
C VAL A 313 18.63 1.10 12.26
N SER A 314 17.95 0.47 11.28
CA SER A 314 16.49 0.46 11.13
C SER A 314 15.96 -0.95 11.43
N ALA A 315 15.30 -1.11 12.58
CA ALA A 315 14.72 -2.38 13.01
C ALA A 315 13.41 -2.69 12.31
N THR A 316 13.26 -3.95 11.87
CA THR A 316 12.02 -4.50 11.28
C THR A 316 11.88 -5.98 11.66
N ALA A 317 10.91 -6.73 11.10
CA ALA A 317 10.81 -8.17 11.29
C ALA A 317 10.14 -8.85 10.10
N GLY A 318 10.11 -10.19 10.15
CA GLY A 318 9.49 -11.05 9.14
C GLY A 318 10.40 -11.35 7.95
N THR A 319 9.99 -12.38 7.23
CA THR A 319 10.59 -12.84 5.97
C THR A 319 9.48 -13.22 4.99
N TYR A 320 9.83 -13.63 3.78
CA TYR A 320 8.84 -14.15 2.81
C TYR A 320 8.15 -15.44 3.28
N ALA A 321 8.77 -16.24 4.16
CA ALA A 321 8.12 -17.38 4.79
C ALA A 321 7.03 -16.97 5.81
N ALA A 322 7.12 -15.73 6.32
CA ALA A 322 6.22 -15.12 7.28
C ALA A 322 5.80 -13.72 6.80
N HIS A 323 5.26 -13.64 5.58
CA HIS A 323 5.01 -12.37 4.88
C HIS A 323 3.97 -11.49 5.59
N ALA A 324 3.02 -12.10 6.31
CA ALA A 324 2.06 -11.38 7.13
C ALA A 324 2.72 -10.66 8.32
N ASP A 325 3.83 -11.20 8.83
CA ASP A 325 4.61 -10.58 9.92
C ASP A 325 5.52 -9.45 9.39
N GLN A 326 5.96 -9.56 8.13
CA GLN A 326 6.72 -8.51 7.45
C GLN A 326 5.85 -7.25 7.20
N ILE A 327 4.59 -7.44 6.82
CA ILE A 327 3.64 -6.36 6.50
C ILE A 327 2.34 -6.61 7.26
N PRO A 328 2.33 -6.42 8.59
CA PRO A 328 1.22 -6.83 9.43
C PRO A 328 -0.12 -6.20 9.03
N PRO A 329 -1.18 -6.99 8.80
CA PRO A 329 -2.54 -6.48 8.63
C PRO A 329 -3.13 -5.92 9.94
N GLY A 330 -4.37 -5.48 9.91
CA GLY A 330 -5.06 -4.90 11.07
C GLY A 330 -5.23 -5.83 12.26
N ASP A 331 -5.01 -7.12 12.07
CA ASP A 331 -5.14 -8.17 13.09
C ASP A 331 -3.95 -8.23 14.08
N TYR A 332 -2.83 -7.56 13.78
CA TYR A 332 -1.65 -7.49 14.66
C TYR A 332 -1.75 -6.33 15.67
N ALA A 333 -1.11 -6.47 16.82
CA ALA A 333 -0.92 -5.39 17.78
C ALA A 333 -0.13 -4.21 17.16
N GLU A 334 -0.33 -3.00 17.69
CA GLU A 334 0.33 -1.80 17.17
C GLU A 334 1.78 -1.64 17.63
N ASP A 335 2.24 -2.49 18.51
CA ASP A 335 3.53 -2.36 19.22
C ASP A 335 4.33 -3.67 19.25
N TRP A 336 3.94 -4.63 18.45
CA TRP A 336 4.46 -5.99 18.54
C TRP A 336 6.00 -6.12 18.36
N LEU A 337 6.68 -5.09 17.80
CA LEU A 337 8.13 -5.04 17.61
C LEU A 337 8.83 -4.00 18.51
N VAL A 338 8.10 -3.29 19.35
CA VAL A 338 8.64 -2.16 20.12
C VAL A 338 9.64 -2.62 21.17
N GLU A 339 9.34 -3.70 21.91
CA GLU A 339 10.20 -4.23 22.95
C GLU A 339 11.56 -4.65 22.39
N ASP A 340 11.58 -5.43 21.30
CA ASP A 340 12.80 -5.86 20.66
C ASP A 340 13.61 -4.70 20.08
N GLY A 341 12.91 -3.70 19.51
CA GLY A 341 13.54 -2.47 19.03
C GLY A 341 14.22 -1.67 20.15
N ALA A 342 13.58 -1.54 21.30
CA ALA A 342 14.15 -0.86 22.47
C ALA A 342 15.37 -1.60 23.04
N ARG A 343 15.33 -2.94 23.08
CA ARG A 343 16.48 -3.79 23.46
C ARG A 343 17.65 -3.60 22.49
N LEU A 344 17.36 -3.60 21.18
CA LEU A 344 18.36 -3.32 20.17
C LEU A 344 19.00 -1.95 20.37
N ARG A 345 18.18 -0.90 20.54
CA ARG A 345 18.70 0.46 20.75
C ARG A 345 19.65 0.53 21.94
N LYS A 346 19.28 -0.06 23.06
CA LYS A 346 20.13 -0.11 24.25
C LYS A 346 21.49 -0.81 23.96
N ALA A 347 21.48 -1.92 23.23
CA ALA A 347 22.68 -2.66 22.87
C ALA A 347 23.57 -1.87 21.90
N VAL A 348 22.99 -1.27 20.87
CA VAL A 348 23.71 -0.44 19.88
C VAL A 348 24.39 0.76 20.54
N GLN A 349 23.66 1.50 21.38
CA GLN A 349 24.18 2.68 22.06
C GLN A 349 25.26 2.38 23.11
N ALA A 350 25.34 1.16 23.62
CA ALA A 350 26.44 0.70 24.46
C ALA A 350 27.76 0.57 23.68
N ILE A 351 27.70 0.46 22.35
CA ILE A 351 28.85 0.33 21.46
C ILE A 351 29.21 1.65 20.80
N ARG A 352 28.18 2.29 20.16
CA ARG A 352 28.34 3.55 19.44
C ARG A 352 27.07 4.40 19.56
N ASP A 353 27.26 5.71 19.70
CA ASP A 353 26.15 6.69 19.70
C ASP A 353 25.64 6.93 18.28
N ILE A 354 24.93 5.92 17.74
CA ILE A 354 24.22 6.02 16.46
C ILE A 354 22.73 5.73 16.66
N PRO A 355 21.83 6.40 15.91
CA PRO A 355 20.40 6.28 16.11
C PRO A 355 19.85 4.91 15.67
N VAL A 356 18.81 4.46 16.38
CA VAL A 356 18.04 3.26 16.05
C VAL A 356 16.60 3.64 15.74
N PHE A 357 16.14 3.28 14.55
CA PHE A 357 14.79 3.53 14.05
C PHE A 357 13.91 2.29 14.23
N ILE A 358 12.66 2.49 14.65
CA ILE A 358 11.72 1.40 14.86
C ILE A 358 10.54 1.54 13.89
N VAL A 359 10.19 0.43 13.26
CA VAL A 359 8.92 0.22 12.57
C VAL A 359 8.17 -0.91 13.29
N GLY A 360 6.95 -0.69 13.68
CA GLY A 360 6.20 -1.69 14.46
C GLY A 360 4.69 -1.50 14.36
N HIS A 361 4.18 -1.10 13.16
CA HIS A 361 2.75 -0.92 12.99
C HIS A 361 2.16 0.28 13.76
N ILE A 362 3.01 1.23 14.14
CA ILE A 362 2.65 2.42 14.90
C ILE A 362 1.89 3.38 13.99
N VAL A 363 0.67 3.74 14.38
CA VAL A 363 -0.22 4.67 13.66
C VAL A 363 -0.74 5.80 14.56
N ASP A 364 -0.63 5.65 15.88
CA ASP A 364 -1.01 6.64 16.88
C ASP A 364 0.17 7.57 17.16
N PRO A 365 0.05 8.89 16.96
CA PRO A 365 1.11 9.85 17.24
C PRO A 365 1.47 9.96 18.73
N LYS A 366 0.49 9.78 19.64
CA LYS A 366 0.75 9.81 21.09
C LYS A 366 1.62 8.65 21.52
N LYS A 367 1.39 7.47 20.94
CA LYS A 367 2.26 6.32 21.15
C LYS A 367 3.65 6.55 20.56
N ALA A 368 3.74 7.12 19.36
CA ALA A 368 5.01 7.46 18.74
C ALA A 368 5.82 8.45 19.60
N GLU A 369 5.18 9.48 20.15
CA GLU A 369 5.79 10.43 21.10
C GLU A 369 6.35 9.72 22.34
N ALA A 370 5.52 8.87 22.99
CA ALA A 370 5.91 8.14 24.18
C ALA A 370 7.15 7.28 23.94
N LEU A 371 7.22 6.57 22.82
CA LEU A 371 8.35 5.71 22.47
C LEU A 371 9.67 6.47 22.30
N VAL A 372 9.62 7.69 21.76
CA VAL A 372 10.81 8.54 21.65
C VAL A 372 11.18 9.13 23.02
N ALA A 373 10.17 9.61 23.76
CA ALA A 373 10.35 10.17 25.10
C ALA A 373 10.97 9.19 26.09
N GLU A 374 10.55 7.92 26.05
CA GLU A 374 11.03 6.82 26.89
C GLU A 374 12.38 6.27 26.43
N GLY A 375 12.89 6.74 25.30
CA GLY A 375 14.14 6.26 24.73
C GLY A 375 14.05 4.83 24.14
N ALA A 376 12.86 4.40 23.74
CA ALA A 376 12.69 3.13 23.06
C ALA A 376 13.19 3.20 21.59
N ALA A 377 13.10 4.37 20.98
CA ALA A 377 13.57 4.64 19.61
C ALA A 377 14.10 6.05 19.46
N ASP A 378 14.95 6.29 18.46
CA ASP A 378 15.40 7.63 18.08
C ASP A 378 14.54 8.26 16.99
N MET A 379 13.86 7.41 16.18
CA MET A 379 12.96 7.82 15.12
C MET A 379 11.87 6.75 14.91
N ILE A 380 10.65 7.18 14.60
CA ILE A 380 9.50 6.32 14.41
C ILE A 380 9.08 6.28 12.94
N ALA A 381 8.97 5.07 12.40
CA ALA A 381 8.53 4.84 11.04
C ALA A 381 7.01 4.65 10.95
N MET A 382 6.31 5.58 10.29
CA MET A 382 4.86 5.61 10.14
C MET A 382 4.43 5.56 8.67
N THR A 383 4.98 4.63 7.88
CA THR A 383 4.84 4.60 6.41
C THR A 383 3.39 4.54 5.93
N ARG A 384 2.56 3.63 6.46
CA ARG A 384 1.15 3.52 6.03
C ARG A 384 0.32 4.74 6.46
N THR A 385 0.67 5.40 7.56
CA THR A 385 0.09 6.69 7.95
C THR A 385 0.38 7.76 6.90
N GLN A 386 1.62 7.81 6.39
CA GLN A 386 2.02 8.73 5.32
C GLN A 386 1.36 8.42 3.96
N ILE A 387 1.00 7.16 3.71
CA ILE A 387 0.21 6.79 2.53
C ILE A 387 -1.23 7.27 2.67
N ALA A 388 -1.80 7.12 3.87
CA ALA A 388 -3.17 7.53 4.16
C ALA A 388 -3.32 9.06 4.23
N ASP A 389 -2.31 9.74 4.77
CA ASP A 389 -2.26 11.20 4.88
C ASP A 389 -0.84 11.73 4.70
N PRO A 390 -0.46 12.19 3.51
CA PRO A 390 0.88 12.72 3.28
C PRO A 390 1.16 13.99 4.10
N ALA A 391 0.14 14.75 4.51
CA ALA A 391 0.25 15.96 5.32
C ALA A 391 0.25 15.68 6.85
N PHE A 392 0.30 14.42 7.26
CA PHE A 392 0.22 13.97 8.65
C PHE A 392 1.13 14.76 9.59
N ALA A 393 2.42 14.92 9.25
CA ALA A 393 3.39 15.58 10.12
C ALA A 393 3.06 17.07 10.30
N ASN A 394 2.69 17.78 9.23
CA ASN A 394 2.28 19.20 9.33
C ASN A 394 0.98 19.36 10.11
N LYS A 395 0.00 18.45 9.92
CA LYS A 395 -1.24 18.50 10.69
C LYS A 395 -1.00 18.33 12.18
N LEU A 396 -0.11 17.41 12.58
CA LEU A 396 0.32 17.28 13.97
C LEU A 396 1.03 18.54 14.46
N LEU A 397 2.00 19.04 13.68
CA LEU A 397 2.77 20.22 14.04
C LEU A 397 1.89 21.46 14.25
N GLU A 398 0.82 21.59 13.48
CA GLU A 398 -0.13 22.72 13.52
C GLU A 398 -1.29 22.50 14.49
N GLY A 399 -1.34 21.37 15.21
CA GLY A 399 -2.42 21.05 16.15
C GLY A 399 -3.75 20.68 15.48
N ARG A 400 -3.70 20.21 14.25
CA ARG A 400 -4.86 19.82 13.41
C ARG A 400 -5.03 18.30 13.33
N GLU A 401 -4.87 17.60 14.49
CA GLU A 401 -4.98 16.13 14.54
C GLU A 401 -6.33 15.59 14.08
N ASP A 402 -7.38 16.36 14.32
CA ASP A 402 -8.74 16.05 13.91
C ASP A 402 -8.94 16.03 12.39
N GLU A 403 -8.01 16.59 11.62
CA GLU A 403 -8.02 16.57 10.15
C GLU A 403 -7.28 15.38 9.53
N ILE A 404 -6.64 14.55 10.34
CA ILE A 404 -5.85 13.41 9.84
C ILE A 404 -6.76 12.33 9.26
N ASN A 405 -6.42 11.87 8.04
CA ASN A 405 -6.96 10.65 7.47
C ASN A 405 -6.24 9.44 8.07
N HIS A 406 -6.91 8.70 8.95
CA HIS A 406 -6.28 7.59 9.65
C HIS A 406 -6.11 6.36 8.75
N CYS A 407 -4.94 5.74 8.81
CA CYS A 407 -4.72 4.43 8.20
C CYS A 407 -5.59 3.38 8.90
N ILE A 408 -6.48 2.72 8.15
CA ILE A 408 -7.36 1.66 8.65
C ILE A 408 -6.72 0.27 8.68
N ARG A 409 -5.45 0.16 8.35
CA ARG A 409 -4.61 -1.06 8.40
C ARG A 409 -5.17 -2.23 7.57
N CYS A 410 -5.89 -1.93 6.50
CA CYS A 410 -6.63 -2.91 5.69
C CYS A 410 -5.77 -3.68 4.67
N ASN A 411 -4.58 -3.20 4.33
CA ASN A 411 -3.70 -3.72 3.27
C ASN A 411 -4.35 -3.83 1.86
N GLN A 412 -5.58 -3.33 1.64
CA GLN A 412 -6.33 -3.53 0.40
C GLN A 412 -5.71 -2.79 -0.81
N ALA A 413 -5.66 -1.45 -0.76
CA ALA A 413 -5.21 -0.67 -1.91
C ALA A 413 -3.69 -0.49 -1.98
N CYS A 414 -2.96 -0.67 -0.89
CA CYS A 414 -1.50 -0.65 -0.90
C CYS A 414 -0.94 -2.05 -1.22
N ILE A 415 -1.08 -3.02 -0.32
CA ILE A 415 -0.41 -4.32 -0.43
C ILE A 415 -1.09 -5.24 -1.43
N ALA A 416 -2.43 -5.41 -1.39
CA ALA A 416 -3.11 -6.32 -2.29
C ALA A 416 -2.97 -5.90 -3.77
N ARG A 417 -3.00 -4.59 -4.06
CA ARG A 417 -2.73 -4.11 -5.42
C ARG A 417 -1.31 -4.45 -5.86
N LEU A 418 -0.32 -4.26 -4.97
CA LEU A 418 1.08 -4.61 -5.27
C LEU A 418 1.25 -6.12 -5.51
N MET A 419 0.62 -6.96 -4.68
CA MET A 419 0.65 -8.42 -4.85
C MET A 419 -0.02 -8.86 -6.17
N ALA A 420 -1.02 -8.12 -6.63
CA ALA A 420 -1.65 -8.31 -7.93
C ALA A 420 -0.87 -7.69 -9.11
N GLY A 421 0.37 -7.19 -8.89
CA GLY A 421 1.20 -6.59 -9.94
C GLY A 421 0.85 -5.15 -10.30
N ASN A 422 -0.03 -4.49 -9.53
CA ASN A 422 -0.46 -3.12 -9.77
C ASN A 422 0.29 -2.11 -8.89
N ALA A 423 0.29 -0.87 -9.31
CA ALA A 423 0.75 0.26 -8.50
C ALA A 423 -0.09 0.43 -7.22
N ILE A 424 0.58 0.81 -6.11
CA ILE A 424 -0.13 1.07 -4.85
C ILE A 424 -1.08 2.28 -4.95
N SER A 425 -2.09 2.26 -4.09
CA SER A 425 -2.98 3.36 -3.76
C SER A 425 -3.37 3.26 -2.28
N CYS A 426 -4.39 3.98 -1.84
CA CYS A 426 -4.92 3.85 -0.49
C CYS A 426 -6.45 3.96 -0.50
N VAL A 427 -7.12 3.17 0.33
CA VAL A 427 -8.58 3.21 0.46
C VAL A 427 -9.05 4.58 0.95
N VAL A 428 -8.44 5.10 2.02
CA VAL A 428 -8.82 6.40 2.61
C VAL A 428 -8.25 7.61 1.89
N ASN A 429 -7.23 7.40 1.04
CA ASN A 429 -6.60 8.44 0.24
C ASN A 429 -6.49 8.00 -1.23
N PRO A 430 -7.52 8.15 -2.04
CA PRO A 430 -7.50 7.74 -3.43
C PRO A 430 -6.46 8.45 -4.30
N ALA A 431 -5.94 9.60 -3.86
CA ALA A 431 -4.87 10.34 -4.52
C ALA A 431 -3.49 9.65 -4.36
N ALA A 432 -3.33 8.74 -3.38
CA ALA A 432 -2.05 8.06 -3.15
C ALA A 432 -1.59 7.28 -4.38
N GLY A 433 -0.37 7.56 -4.83
CA GLY A 433 0.21 7.04 -6.06
C GLY A 433 -0.29 7.72 -7.34
N ARG A 434 -1.04 8.84 -7.21
CA ARG A 434 -1.54 9.67 -8.31
C ARG A 434 -1.36 11.16 -8.02
N GLU A 435 -0.39 11.49 -7.17
CA GLU A 435 -0.20 12.83 -6.63
C GLU A 435 0.07 13.88 -7.72
N GLN A 436 0.64 13.51 -8.87
CA GLN A 436 0.80 14.41 -10.01
C GLN A 436 -0.54 14.99 -10.48
N ARG A 437 -1.61 14.17 -10.48
CA ARG A 437 -2.94 14.54 -10.95
C ARG A 437 -3.88 14.95 -9.82
N PHE A 438 -3.76 14.29 -8.65
CA PHE A 438 -4.71 14.42 -7.54
C PHE A 438 -4.05 14.83 -6.23
N GLY A 439 -2.81 15.30 -6.24
CA GLY A 439 -2.14 15.84 -5.06
C GLY A 439 -2.83 17.09 -4.50
N SER A 440 -2.40 17.53 -3.33
CA SER A 440 -2.98 18.71 -2.66
C SER A 440 -2.90 19.99 -3.49
N HIS A 441 -1.91 20.06 -4.38
CA HIS A 441 -1.64 21.21 -5.25
C HIS A 441 -2.57 21.31 -6.48
N THR A 442 -3.38 20.27 -6.73
CA THR A 442 -4.26 20.19 -7.92
C THR A 442 -5.73 20.49 -7.60
N ILE A 443 -6.05 20.81 -6.35
CA ILE A 443 -7.41 21.20 -5.96
C ILE A 443 -7.61 22.66 -6.35
N GLU A 444 -8.23 22.88 -7.52
CA GLU A 444 -8.54 24.21 -8.02
C GLU A 444 -10.00 24.56 -7.74
N PRO A 445 -10.29 25.82 -7.39
CA PRO A 445 -11.68 26.29 -7.31
C PRO A 445 -12.40 26.09 -8.64
N ALA A 446 -13.67 25.70 -8.57
CA ALA A 446 -14.49 25.60 -9.76
C ALA A 446 -14.62 26.98 -10.46
N ALA A 447 -14.48 27.02 -11.79
CA ALA A 447 -14.63 28.24 -12.56
C ALA A 447 -16.01 28.89 -12.35
N THR A 448 -17.04 28.05 -12.20
CA THR A 448 -18.39 28.46 -11.88
C THR A 448 -18.91 27.63 -10.71
N PRO A 449 -18.78 28.10 -9.46
CA PRO A 449 -19.38 27.41 -8.32
C PRO A 449 -20.91 27.27 -8.48
N GLY A 450 -21.42 26.10 -8.13
CA GLY A 450 -22.87 25.78 -8.23
C GLY A 450 -23.35 25.08 -6.97
N ARG A 451 -24.65 24.77 -6.95
CA ARG A 451 -25.32 24.03 -5.87
C ARG A 451 -25.44 22.57 -6.25
N TRP A 452 -24.96 21.69 -5.39
CA TRP A 452 -24.93 20.26 -5.63
C TRP A 452 -25.72 19.49 -4.57
N LEU A 453 -26.55 18.57 -5.04
CA LEU A 453 -27.24 17.62 -4.18
C LEU A 453 -26.56 16.24 -4.31
N VAL A 454 -26.10 15.70 -3.20
CA VAL A 454 -25.57 14.34 -3.12
C VAL A 454 -26.55 13.46 -2.35
N VAL A 455 -27.05 12.40 -2.99
CA VAL A 455 -28.07 11.50 -2.42
C VAL A 455 -27.43 10.19 -2.02
N GLY A 456 -27.29 9.97 -0.70
CA GLY A 456 -26.66 8.81 -0.08
C GLY A 456 -25.38 9.16 0.66
N GLY A 457 -25.37 8.97 1.97
CA GLY A 457 -24.28 9.28 2.90
C GLY A 457 -23.32 8.14 3.15
N GLY A 458 -23.19 7.19 2.21
CA GLY A 458 -22.12 6.18 2.20
C GLY A 458 -20.76 6.80 1.87
N PRO A 459 -19.66 6.02 1.91
CA PRO A 459 -18.30 6.53 1.67
C PRO A 459 -18.17 7.29 0.35
N ALA A 460 -18.80 6.80 -0.73
CA ALA A 460 -18.75 7.45 -2.04
C ALA A 460 -19.43 8.82 -2.00
N GLY A 461 -20.66 8.92 -1.48
CA GLY A 461 -21.35 10.20 -1.39
C GLY A 461 -20.64 11.20 -0.49
N MET A 462 -20.16 10.77 0.68
CA MET A 462 -19.37 11.61 1.59
C MET A 462 -18.11 12.15 0.89
N ARG A 463 -17.38 11.30 0.17
CA ARG A 463 -16.18 11.71 -0.54
C ARG A 463 -16.46 12.67 -1.68
N ALA A 464 -17.47 12.41 -2.50
CA ALA A 464 -17.87 13.30 -3.59
C ALA A 464 -18.31 14.68 -3.06
N ALA A 465 -19.13 14.70 -2.00
CA ALA A 465 -19.55 15.93 -1.36
C ALA A 465 -18.35 16.77 -0.86
N LEU A 466 -17.35 16.11 -0.26
CA LEU A 466 -16.11 16.76 0.21
C LEU A 466 -15.30 17.35 -0.95
N GLU A 467 -15.12 16.61 -2.04
CA GLU A 467 -14.36 17.10 -3.20
C GLU A 467 -15.04 18.29 -3.88
N LEU A 468 -16.38 18.26 -4.01
CA LEU A 468 -17.16 19.40 -4.50
C LEU A 468 -17.02 20.64 -3.61
N ALA A 469 -17.16 20.47 -2.28
CA ALA A 469 -17.06 21.56 -1.34
C ALA A 469 -15.63 22.17 -1.33
N ASN A 470 -14.59 21.34 -1.44
CA ASN A 470 -13.20 21.80 -1.54
C ASN A 470 -12.94 22.63 -2.81
N ARG A 471 -13.77 22.49 -3.85
CA ARG A 471 -13.73 23.32 -5.05
C ARG A 471 -14.64 24.57 -4.98
N GLY A 472 -15.28 24.80 -3.84
CA GLY A 472 -16.09 26.00 -3.61
C GLY A 472 -17.57 25.87 -4.00
N HIS A 473 -18.06 24.67 -4.33
CA HIS A 473 -19.48 24.44 -4.55
C HIS A 473 -20.27 24.45 -3.24
N ALA A 474 -21.51 24.92 -3.26
CA ALA A 474 -22.47 24.72 -2.18
C ALA A 474 -23.02 23.29 -2.27
N VAL A 475 -22.83 22.50 -1.22
CA VAL A 475 -23.17 21.07 -1.27
C VAL A 475 -24.15 20.73 -0.17
N GLU A 476 -25.23 20.05 -0.55
CA GLU A 476 -26.13 19.36 0.35
C GLU A 476 -25.98 17.85 0.19
N LEU A 477 -25.76 17.13 1.32
CA LEU A 477 -25.68 15.67 1.39
C LEU A 477 -26.87 15.13 2.16
N VAL A 478 -27.70 14.32 1.53
CA VAL A 478 -28.87 13.70 2.16
C VAL A 478 -28.64 12.20 2.38
N GLU A 479 -29.03 11.71 3.57
CA GLU A 479 -28.90 10.30 3.97
C GLU A 479 -30.23 9.81 4.56
N ALA A 480 -30.69 8.65 4.10
CA ALA A 480 -31.94 8.06 4.53
C ALA A 480 -31.92 7.51 5.97
N SER A 481 -30.73 7.13 6.44
CA SER A 481 -30.55 6.62 7.81
C SER A 481 -30.20 7.72 8.82
N GLU A 482 -30.16 7.34 10.08
CA GLU A 482 -29.79 8.23 11.21
C GLU A 482 -28.31 8.60 11.28
N ARG A 483 -27.45 7.97 10.47
CA ARG A 483 -25.98 8.17 10.49
C ARG A 483 -25.34 7.99 9.12
N LEU A 484 -24.25 8.71 8.91
CA LEU A 484 -23.38 8.53 7.75
C LEU A 484 -22.56 7.23 7.81
N GLY A 485 -22.01 6.80 6.67
CA GLY A 485 -21.05 5.70 6.54
C GLY A 485 -21.57 4.47 5.81
N GLY A 486 -22.89 4.28 5.67
CA GLY A 486 -23.48 3.16 4.92
C GLY A 486 -22.92 1.80 5.34
N GLN A 487 -22.60 0.94 4.40
CA GLN A 487 -22.12 -0.42 4.64
C GLN A 487 -20.74 -0.51 5.35
N VAL A 488 -19.94 0.54 5.34
CA VAL A 488 -18.66 0.56 6.08
C VAL A 488 -18.89 0.44 7.59
N ASN A 489 -20.02 0.92 8.09
CA ASN A 489 -20.40 0.74 9.49
C ASN A 489 -20.58 -0.75 9.85
N LEU A 490 -21.12 -1.56 8.92
CA LEU A 490 -21.25 -3.01 9.11
C LEU A 490 -19.89 -3.71 9.00
N ALA A 491 -19.07 -3.31 8.03
CA ALA A 491 -17.70 -3.83 7.90
C ALA A 491 -16.87 -3.60 9.18
N ALA A 492 -17.08 -2.49 9.87
CA ALA A 492 -16.41 -2.15 11.14
C ALA A 492 -16.84 -3.05 12.31
N MET A 493 -17.99 -3.74 12.22
CA MET A 493 -18.48 -4.66 13.26
C MET A 493 -17.78 -6.02 13.22
N LEU A 494 -17.17 -6.38 12.09
CA LEU A 494 -16.45 -7.64 11.96
C LEU A 494 -15.22 -7.68 12.89
N PRO A 495 -14.84 -8.86 13.40
CA PRO A 495 -13.72 -9.01 14.30
C PRO A 495 -12.45 -8.32 13.77
N ARG A 496 -11.80 -7.51 14.61
CA ARG A 496 -10.56 -6.75 14.33
C ARG A 496 -10.67 -5.72 13.17
N ARG A 497 -11.91 -5.31 12.80
CA ARG A 497 -12.17 -4.31 11.73
C ARG A 497 -12.71 -2.97 12.24
N HIS A 498 -12.73 -2.72 13.54
CA HIS A 498 -13.23 -1.48 14.14
C HIS A 498 -12.64 -0.20 13.52
N LYS A 499 -11.38 -0.25 13.02
CA LYS A 499 -10.74 0.89 12.35
C LYS A 499 -11.38 1.28 11.01
N PHE A 500 -12.23 0.44 10.42
CA PHE A 500 -13.04 0.85 9.27
C PHE A 500 -14.01 1.98 9.64
N GLY A 501 -14.44 2.06 10.89
CA GLY A 501 -15.21 3.18 11.43
C GLY A 501 -14.50 4.55 11.38
N PHE A 502 -13.18 4.57 11.17
CA PHE A 502 -12.44 5.83 10.95
C PHE A 502 -12.83 6.50 9.62
N ILE A 503 -13.23 5.74 8.59
CA ILE A 503 -13.62 6.30 7.30
C ILE A 503 -14.79 7.28 7.45
N PRO A 504 -15.98 6.86 7.92
CA PRO A 504 -17.08 7.80 8.08
C PRO A 504 -16.79 8.88 9.13
N ARG A 505 -16.06 8.57 10.20
CA ARG A 505 -15.69 9.54 11.24
C ARG A 505 -14.83 10.68 10.67
N ASP A 506 -13.77 10.34 9.93
CA ASP A 506 -12.84 11.32 9.40
C ASP A 506 -13.46 12.13 8.26
N LEU A 507 -14.23 11.49 7.37
CA LEU A 507 -14.97 12.17 6.32
C LEU A 507 -16.04 13.10 6.91
N GLN A 508 -16.78 12.70 7.94
CA GLN A 508 -17.80 13.55 8.57
C GLN A 508 -17.19 14.82 9.15
N ARG A 509 -16.03 14.73 9.81
CA ARG A 509 -15.33 15.91 10.31
C ARG A 509 -14.90 16.85 9.18
N GLN A 510 -14.37 16.29 8.09
CA GLN A 510 -13.97 17.07 6.92
C GLN A 510 -15.15 17.73 6.22
N LEU A 511 -16.28 17.04 6.07
CA LEU A 511 -17.52 17.61 5.53
C LEU A 511 -18.02 18.79 6.37
N HIS A 512 -18.03 18.64 7.68
CA HIS A 512 -18.41 19.74 8.58
C HIS A 512 -17.50 20.96 8.43
N LYS A 513 -16.18 20.73 8.38
CA LYS A 513 -15.19 21.79 8.18
C LYS A 513 -15.33 22.46 6.81
N ALA A 514 -15.64 21.69 5.77
CA ALA A 514 -15.87 22.20 4.41
C ALA A 514 -17.24 22.89 4.23
N GLY A 515 -18.08 22.94 5.28
CA GLY A 515 -19.38 23.62 5.25
C GLY A 515 -20.46 22.86 4.47
N VAL A 516 -20.33 21.54 4.31
CA VAL A 516 -21.35 20.72 3.66
C VAL A 516 -22.60 20.63 4.55
N ASN A 517 -23.75 20.92 3.97
CA ASN A 517 -25.06 20.75 4.65
C ASN A 517 -25.45 19.27 4.65
N VAL A 518 -25.46 18.63 5.83
CA VAL A 518 -25.78 17.20 5.98
C VAL A 518 -27.18 17.04 6.57
N ARG A 519 -28.08 16.34 5.86
CA ARG A 519 -29.42 16.00 6.32
C ARG A 519 -29.57 14.49 6.48
N LEU A 520 -29.69 14.03 7.68
CA LEU A 520 -29.95 12.63 8.06
C LEU A 520 -31.46 12.36 8.11
N ASN A 521 -31.86 11.08 8.18
CA ASN A 521 -33.24 10.63 8.21
C ASN A 521 -34.08 11.21 7.05
N THR A 522 -33.41 11.46 5.90
CA THR A 522 -34.02 12.11 4.73
C THR A 522 -33.92 11.19 3.53
N ARG A 523 -35.04 10.59 3.16
CA ARG A 523 -35.22 9.83 1.91
C ARG A 523 -35.87 10.71 0.90
N MET A 524 -35.25 10.93 -0.25
CA MET A 524 -35.80 11.74 -1.32
C MET A 524 -36.32 10.86 -2.45
N THR A 525 -37.45 11.22 -3.00
CA THR A 525 -38.04 10.69 -4.26
C THR A 525 -37.46 11.41 -5.47
N ALA A 526 -37.62 10.84 -6.66
CA ALA A 526 -37.20 11.49 -7.91
C ALA A 526 -37.90 12.85 -8.12
N ASP A 527 -39.19 12.98 -7.75
CA ASP A 527 -39.95 14.23 -7.91
C ASP A 527 -39.43 15.32 -6.95
N GLU A 528 -39.11 14.98 -5.72
CA GLU A 528 -38.50 15.91 -4.77
C GLU A 528 -37.13 16.39 -5.23
N ILE A 529 -36.33 15.49 -5.85
CA ILE A 529 -34.98 15.84 -6.39
C ILE A 529 -35.13 16.76 -7.60
N VAL A 530 -36.07 16.50 -8.52
CA VAL A 530 -36.32 17.36 -9.68
C VAL A 530 -36.83 18.74 -9.26
N ALA A 531 -37.60 18.81 -8.18
CA ALA A 531 -38.07 20.07 -7.60
C ALA A 531 -37.00 20.78 -6.74
N HIS A 532 -35.88 20.13 -6.45
CA HIS A 532 -34.79 20.69 -5.65
C HIS A 532 -33.99 21.71 -6.46
N ASP A 533 -33.63 22.83 -5.81
CA ASP A 533 -32.89 23.93 -6.43
C ASP A 533 -31.38 23.61 -6.50
N ALA A 534 -30.99 22.51 -7.17
CA ALA A 534 -29.61 22.08 -7.38
C ALA A 534 -29.23 22.18 -8.86
N ASP A 535 -28.01 22.67 -9.12
CA ASP A 535 -27.44 22.74 -10.48
C ASP A 535 -26.90 21.37 -10.95
N GLY A 536 -26.75 20.43 -10.04
CA GLY A 536 -26.34 19.06 -10.35
C GLY A 536 -26.60 18.09 -9.20
N VAL A 537 -26.78 16.83 -9.56
CA VAL A 537 -27.15 15.73 -8.63
C VAL A 537 -26.17 14.58 -8.76
N ILE A 538 -25.68 14.08 -7.62
CA ILE A 538 -24.92 12.85 -7.52
C ILE A 538 -25.72 11.81 -6.76
N VAL A 539 -26.03 10.67 -7.40
CA VAL A 539 -26.70 9.52 -6.79
C VAL A 539 -25.63 8.53 -6.30
N ALA A 540 -25.60 8.31 -4.99
CA ALA A 540 -24.67 7.42 -4.29
C ALA A 540 -25.41 6.48 -3.31
N THR A 541 -26.56 5.95 -3.76
CA THR A 541 -27.54 5.20 -2.95
C THR A 541 -27.11 3.77 -2.59
N GLY A 542 -25.90 3.36 -2.98
CA GLY A 542 -25.27 2.11 -2.55
C GLY A 542 -25.85 0.87 -3.23
N SER A 543 -25.84 -0.24 -2.51
CA SER A 543 -26.26 -1.56 -3.04
C SER A 543 -27.01 -2.37 -1.98
N THR A 544 -27.74 -3.39 -2.44
CA THR A 544 -28.45 -4.35 -1.59
C THR A 544 -27.85 -5.75 -1.72
N PRO A 545 -27.77 -6.54 -0.62
CA PRO A 545 -27.20 -7.88 -0.66
C PRO A 545 -28.05 -8.83 -1.51
N LEU A 546 -27.42 -9.70 -2.27
CA LEU A 546 -28.05 -10.79 -3.00
C LEU A 546 -28.38 -11.95 -2.07
N LYS A 547 -29.64 -12.39 -2.04
CA LYS A 547 -30.13 -13.55 -1.30
C LYS A 547 -30.61 -14.67 -2.20
N THR A 548 -30.30 -14.63 -3.49
CA THR A 548 -30.82 -15.57 -4.48
C THR A 548 -30.08 -16.91 -4.50
N GLY A 549 -28.94 -17.02 -3.79
CA GLY A 549 -28.04 -18.17 -3.90
C GLY A 549 -27.29 -18.22 -5.24
N PHE A 550 -27.27 -17.11 -5.97
CA PHE A 550 -26.48 -16.97 -7.21
C PHE A 550 -25.02 -17.35 -6.98
N THR A 551 -24.44 -18.02 -7.95
CA THR A 551 -23.00 -18.25 -8.04
C THR A 551 -22.51 -17.98 -9.46
N SER A 552 -21.37 -17.31 -9.58
CA SER A 552 -20.74 -17.01 -10.87
C SER A 552 -20.29 -18.30 -11.63
N THR A 553 -20.22 -19.44 -10.96
CA THR A 553 -19.93 -20.74 -11.58
C THR A 553 -21.14 -21.37 -12.27
N ARG A 554 -22.36 -20.89 -11.98
CA ARG A 554 -23.63 -21.30 -12.64
C ARG A 554 -24.48 -20.08 -12.99
N PRO A 555 -24.04 -19.22 -13.90
CA PRO A 555 -24.68 -17.94 -14.18
C PRO A 555 -26.10 -18.07 -14.76
N ALA A 556 -26.48 -19.24 -15.26
CA ALA A 556 -27.85 -19.48 -15.75
C ALA A 556 -28.88 -19.73 -14.63
N VAL A 557 -28.45 -19.81 -13.36
CA VAL A 557 -29.33 -20.00 -12.21
C VAL A 557 -29.46 -18.71 -11.43
N ASP A 558 -30.47 -17.93 -11.76
CA ASP A 558 -30.70 -16.63 -11.09
C ASP A 558 -31.14 -16.79 -9.64
N GLN A 559 -31.89 -17.86 -9.34
CA GLN A 559 -32.39 -18.14 -8.00
C GLN A 559 -32.37 -19.62 -7.68
N VAL A 560 -31.72 -19.94 -6.56
CA VAL A 560 -31.71 -21.28 -6.01
C VAL A 560 -33.01 -21.56 -5.26
N PRO A 561 -33.66 -22.75 -5.43
CA PRO A 561 -34.87 -23.09 -4.71
C PRO A 561 -34.67 -23.05 -3.18
N GLY A 562 -35.62 -22.44 -2.48
CA GLY A 562 -35.61 -22.35 -1.01
C GLY A 562 -34.93 -21.10 -0.44
N MET A 563 -34.32 -20.25 -1.25
CA MET A 563 -33.65 -19.02 -0.78
C MET A 563 -34.60 -17.96 -0.17
N GLN A 564 -35.92 -18.11 -0.34
CA GLN A 564 -36.92 -17.19 0.20
C GLN A 564 -37.52 -17.66 1.53
N GLN A 565 -37.03 -18.76 2.10
CA GLN A 565 -37.50 -19.24 3.39
C GLN A 565 -37.14 -18.29 4.53
N ALA A 566 -37.95 -18.28 5.58
CA ALA A 566 -37.81 -17.38 6.71
C ALA A 566 -36.50 -17.54 7.51
N ASN A 567 -35.81 -18.69 7.36
CA ASN A 567 -34.52 -18.97 8.00
C ASN A 567 -33.31 -18.71 7.09
N VAL A 568 -33.51 -18.03 5.95
CA VAL A 568 -32.41 -17.62 5.04
C VAL A 568 -32.19 -16.12 5.15
N PHE A 569 -30.96 -15.73 5.48
CA PHE A 569 -30.57 -14.34 5.74
C PHE A 569 -29.37 -13.92 4.87
N SER A 570 -29.24 -12.64 4.63
CA SER A 570 -27.99 -12.05 4.13
C SER A 570 -27.04 -11.74 5.29
N VAL A 571 -25.75 -11.56 4.99
CA VAL A 571 -24.77 -11.07 5.97
C VAL A 571 -25.18 -9.70 6.53
N VAL A 572 -25.79 -8.84 5.73
CA VAL A 572 -26.28 -7.52 6.18
C VAL A 572 -27.34 -7.66 7.26
N GLU A 573 -28.35 -8.52 7.06
CA GLU A 573 -29.38 -8.78 8.07
C GLU A 573 -28.79 -9.35 9.37
N VAL A 574 -27.77 -10.20 9.28
CA VAL A 574 -27.04 -10.73 10.44
C VAL A 574 -26.36 -9.61 11.21
N LEU A 575 -25.59 -8.77 10.54
CA LEU A 575 -24.82 -7.69 11.18
C LEU A 575 -25.70 -6.56 11.71
N GLU A 576 -26.86 -6.32 11.08
CA GLU A 576 -27.87 -5.36 11.58
C GLU A 576 -28.71 -5.91 12.75
N GLY A 577 -28.51 -7.17 13.15
CA GLY A 577 -29.28 -7.81 14.21
C GLY A 577 -30.72 -8.14 13.83
N LYS A 578 -31.05 -8.16 12.54
CA LYS A 578 -32.38 -8.46 11.99
C LYS A 578 -32.64 -9.94 11.72
N ALA A 579 -31.59 -10.77 11.82
CA ALA A 579 -31.66 -12.22 11.58
C ALA A 579 -31.84 -12.95 12.94
N PRO A 580 -32.98 -13.58 13.19
CA PRO A 580 -33.19 -14.45 14.37
C PRO A 580 -32.52 -15.81 14.13
N LEU A 581 -31.19 -15.85 14.32
CA LEU A 581 -30.38 -17.03 14.07
C LEU A 581 -30.56 -18.10 15.17
N GLY A 582 -30.64 -19.38 14.74
CA GLY A 582 -30.55 -20.51 15.65
C GLY A 582 -29.10 -20.87 15.99
N ARG A 583 -28.89 -21.99 16.69
CA ARG A 583 -27.56 -22.44 17.13
C ARG A 583 -26.65 -22.83 15.96
N CYS A 584 -27.19 -23.64 15.03
CA CYS A 584 -26.44 -24.17 13.90
C CYS A 584 -26.67 -23.27 12.66
N VAL A 585 -25.60 -22.71 12.11
CA VAL A 585 -25.63 -21.79 10.96
C VAL A 585 -24.77 -22.36 9.81
N VAL A 586 -25.37 -22.47 8.63
CA VAL A 586 -24.61 -22.70 7.38
C VAL A 586 -24.45 -21.35 6.66
N LEU A 587 -23.20 -21.00 6.34
CA LEU A 587 -22.85 -19.77 5.64
C LEU A 587 -22.30 -20.09 4.26
N PHE A 588 -22.87 -19.50 3.20
CA PHE A 588 -22.46 -19.70 1.81
C PHE A 588 -21.58 -18.56 1.33
N ASP A 589 -20.35 -18.88 0.87
CA ASP A 589 -19.32 -17.93 0.44
C ASP A 589 -19.14 -17.94 -1.09
N GLU A 590 -19.70 -16.96 -1.77
CA GLU A 590 -19.45 -16.67 -3.19
C GLU A 590 -18.30 -15.68 -3.38
N ASP A 591 -17.98 -14.86 -2.35
CA ASP A 591 -17.08 -13.72 -2.44
C ASP A 591 -15.60 -14.09 -2.29
N GLY A 592 -15.30 -15.13 -1.52
CA GLY A 592 -13.93 -15.59 -1.25
C GLY A 592 -13.08 -14.59 -0.46
N GLY A 593 -13.71 -13.68 0.28
CA GLY A 593 -13.07 -12.61 1.01
C GLY A 593 -13.44 -12.52 2.49
N ARG A 594 -13.21 -11.36 3.08
CA ARG A 594 -13.49 -11.09 4.51
C ARG A 594 -15.00 -11.07 4.83
N TYR A 595 -15.83 -10.83 3.84
CA TYR A 595 -17.28 -10.73 4.01
C TYR A 595 -17.85 -12.04 4.59
N ALA A 596 -17.50 -13.18 4.02
CA ALA A 596 -17.93 -14.49 4.53
C ALA A 596 -17.12 -14.93 5.76
N LEU A 597 -15.78 -14.95 5.68
CA LEU A 597 -14.95 -15.49 6.77
C LEU A 597 -15.04 -14.65 8.04
N GLY A 598 -15.10 -13.32 7.91
CA GLY A 598 -15.29 -12.42 9.04
C GLY A 598 -16.67 -12.57 9.70
N THR A 599 -17.72 -12.82 8.89
CA THR A 599 -19.06 -13.13 9.41
C THR A 599 -19.08 -14.48 10.10
N ALA A 600 -18.39 -15.49 9.57
CA ALA A 600 -18.25 -16.79 10.25
C ALA A 600 -17.62 -16.63 11.63
N GLU A 601 -16.53 -15.85 11.71
CA GLU A 601 -15.88 -15.54 13.00
C GLU A 601 -16.79 -14.75 13.95
N TYR A 602 -17.50 -13.75 13.44
CA TYR A 602 -18.46 -12.96 14.20
C TYR A 602 -19.56 -13.82 14.84
N LEU A 603 -20.03 -14.85 14.12
CA LEU A 603 -21.01 -15.80 14.61
C LEU A 603 -20.42 -16.79 15.63
N LEU A 604 -19.23 -17.32 15.37
CA LEU A 604 -18.50 -18.17 16.33
C LEU A 604 -18.26 -17.46 17.67
N ASP A 605 -17.89 -16.16 17.63
CA ASP A 605 -17.71 -15.35 18.84
C ASP A 605 -19.00 -15.16 19.66
N ARG A 606 -20.17 -15.39 19.04
CA ARG A 606 -21.49 -15.33 19.68
C ARG A 606 -22.05 -16.68 20.07
N GLY A 607 -21.25 -17.74 19.94
CA GLY A 607 -21.60 -19.09 20.38
C GLY A 607 -22.39 -19.91 19.35
N HIS A 608 -22.50 -19.47 18.11
CA HIS A 608 -23.08 -20.26 17.04
C HIS A 608 -22.10 -21.35 16.57
N GLU A 609 -22.64 -22.49 16.15
CA GLU A 609 -21.90 -23.52 15.42
C GLU A 609 -21.97 -23.16 13.92
N VAL A 610 -20.83 -22.90 13.31
CA VAL A 610 -20.79 -22.40 11.92
C VAL A 610 -20.17 -23.43 10.98
N HIS A 611 -20.85 -23.68 9.86
CA HIS A 611 -20.34 -24.44 8.72
C HIS A 611 -20.29 -23.54 7.49
N LEU A 612 -19.08 -23.21 7.01
CA LEU A 612 -18.87 -22.38 5.83
C LEU A 612 -18.78 -23.25 4.57
N VAL A 613 -19.66 -23.01 3.61
CA VAL A 613 -19.62 -23.63 2.28
C VAL A 613 -19.08 -22.63 1.29
N SER A 614 -18.01 -22.98 0.59
CA SER A 614 -17.36 -22.08 -0.36
C SER A 614 -17.21 -22.73 -1.74
N ARG A 615 -17.47 -21.95 -2.78
CA ARG A 615 -17.22 -22.37 -4.16
C ARG A 615 -15.73 -22.48 -4.50
N PHE A 616 -14.87 -21.91 -3.70
CA PHE A 616 -13.42 -21.91 -3.92
C PHE A 616 -12.76 -23.20 -3.43
N ASN A 617 -11.53 -23.43 -3.89
CA ASN A 617 -10.68 -24.55 -3.45
C ASN A 617 -9.93 -24.25 -2.13
N ALA A 618 -10.12 -23.07 -1.57
CA ALA A 618 -9.60 -22.64 -0.28
C ALA A 618 -10.60 -21.70 0.39
N LEU A 619 -10.56 -21.61 1.72
CA LEU A 619 -11.37 -20.62 2.45
C LEU A 619 -10.86 -19.22 2.17
N SER A 620 -11.74 -18.33 1.68
CA SER A 620 -11.48 -16.91 1.49
C SER A 620 -10.13 -16.58 0.81
N PRO A 621 -9.85 -17.15 -0.37
CA PRO A 621 -8.55 -17.06 -1.03
C PRO A 621 -8.11 -15.60 -1.33
N ASN A 622 -9.06 -14.68 -1.48
CA ASN A 622 -8.77 -13.26 -1.75
C ASN A 622 -8.04 -12.56 -0.59
N LEU A 623 -8.07 -13.13 0.62
CA LEU A 623 -7.32 -12.63 1.77
C LEU A 623 -5.81 -12.90 1.69
N ALA A 624 -5.36 -13.76 0.78
CA ALA A 624 -3.93 -13.98 0.53
C ALA A 624 -3.25 -12.68 0.05
N LEU A 625 -3.92 -11.90 -0.79
CA LEU A 625 -3.39 -10.64 -1.32
C LEU A 625 -3.24 -9.54 -0.26
N THR A 626 -4.12 -9.52 0.73
CA THR A 626 -4.04 -8.56 1.87
C THR A 626 -3.15 -9.04 3.01
N LEU A 627 -2.60 -10.25 2.89
CA LEU A 627 -1.82 -10.97 3.91
C LEU A 627 -2.62 -11.31 5.19
N ASP A 628 -3.93 -11.19 5.15
CA ASP A 628 -4.81 -11.50 6.29
C ASP A 628 -5.01 -13.01 6.49
N LEU A 629 -4.80 -13.82 5.46
CA LEU A 629 -5.24 -15.21 5.42
C LEU A 629 -4.69 -16.07 6.56
N PRO A 630 -3.36 -16.12 6.82
CA PRO A 630 -2.80 -16.98 7.86
C PRO A 630 -3.31 -16.64 9.26
N VAL A 631 -3.47 -15.35 9.53
CA VAL A 631 -3.95 -14.86 10.84
C VAL A 631 -5.40 -15.23 11.04
N ASN A 632 -6.24 -15.03 10.02
CA ASN A 632 -7.66 -15.38 10.11
C ASN A 632 -7.89 -16.87 10.25
N TYR A 633 -7.12 -17.71 9.55
CA TYR A 633 -7.21 -19.17 9.72
C TYR A 633 -6.91 -19.60 11.16
N ARG A 634 -5.85 -19.05 11.77
CA ARG A 634 -5.54 -19.31 13.19
C ARG A 634 -6.75 -19.03 14.10
N HIS A 635 -7.43 -17.90 13.88
CA HIS A 635 -8.59 -17.52 14.70
C HIS A 635 -9.82 -18.41 14.48
N VAL A 636 -10.23 -18.61 13.23
CA VAL A 636 -11.47 -19.35 12.95
C VAL A 636 -11.34 -20.85 13.24
N PHE A 637 -10.16 -21.44 13.00
CA PHE A 637 -9.94 -22.86 13.30
C PHE A 637 -9.81 -23.11 14.81
N ALA A 638 -9.20 -22.20 15.57
CA ALA A 638 -9.18 -22.28 17.03
C ALA A 638 -10.59 -22.21 17.63
N LYS A 639 -11.56 -21.59 16.94
CA LYS A 639 -12.98 -21.49 17.33
C LYS A 639 -13.84 -22.62 16.77
N GLY A 640 -13.25 -23.60 16.07
CA GLY A 640 -13.96 -24.79 15.57
C GLY A 640 -14.78 -24.58 14.30
N LEU A 641 -14.40 -23.66 13.41
CA LEU A 641 -15.03 -23.49 12.09
C LEU A 641 -15.02 -24.83 11.33
N ARG A 642 -16.19 -25.27 10.89
CA ARG A 642 -16.35 -26.37 9.92
C ARG A 642 -16.51 -25.80 8.52
N TYR A 643 -16.11 -26.52 7.48
CA TYR A 643 -16.22 -26.02 6.11
C TYR A 643 -16.33 -27.14 5.06
N THR A 644 -16.90 -26.77 3.91
CA THR A 644 -16.94 -27.55 2.67
C THR A 644 -16.49 -26.65 1.52
N LEU A 645 -15.51 -27.10 0.73
CA LEU A 645 -14.93 -26.38 -0.41
C LEU A 645 -15.40 -26.96 -1.74
N ASN A 646 -15.21 -26.22 -2.84
CA ASN A 646 -15.58 -26.63 -4.20
C ASN A 646 -17.04 -27.04 -4.35
N SER A 647 -17.91 -26.51 -3.49
CA SER A 647 -19.31 -26.92 -3.40
C SER A 647 -20.22 -25.71 -3.32
N TRP A 648 -21.45 -25.88 -3.81
CA TRP A 648 -22.47 -24.85 -3.69
C TRP A 648 -23.83 -25.46 -3.34
N VAL A 649 -24.79 -24.65 -2.98
CA VAL A 649 -26.13 -25.06 -2.63
C VAL A 649 -26.96 -25.29 -3.89
N ARG A 650 -27.57 -26.47 -4.01
CA ARG A 650 -28.54 -26.81 -5.06
C ARG A 650 -29.96 -26.37 -4.70
N ARG A 651 -30.35 -26.54 -3.44
CA ARG A 651 -31.64 -26.12 -2.88
C ARG A 651 -31.61 -26.16 -1.36
N ILE A 652 -32.52 -25.43 -0.75
CA ILE A 652 -32.79 -25.48 0.70
C ILE A 652 -34.24 -25.95 0.88
N GLU A 653 -34.44 -26.97 1.73
CA GLU A 653 -35.76 -27.49 2.08
C GLU A 653 -35.86 -27.52 3.61
N GLY A 654 -36.69 -26.65 4.19
CA GLY A 654 -36.79 -26.49 5.64
C GLY A 654 -35.43 -26.18 6.26
N GLY A 655 -34.96 -27.03 7.17
CA GLY A 655 -33.65 -26.91 7.83
C GLY A 655 -32.51 -27.64 7.13
N THR A 656 -32.64 -28.03 5.86
CA THR A 656 -31.63 -28.84 5.15
C THR A 656 -31.20 -28.15 3.84
N ALA A 657 -29.90 -27.93 3.69
CA ALA A 657 -29.28 -27.50 2.43
C ALA A 657 -28.72 -28.74 1.69
N GLN A 658 -29.13 -28.96 0.46
CA GLN A 658 -28.53 -29.94 -0.44
C GLN A 658 -27.39 -29.29 -1.19
N LEU A 659 -26.16 -29.79 -1.02
CA LEU A 659 -24.98 -29.34 -1.72
C LEU A 659 -24.70 -30.18 -2.97
N PHE A 660 -24.00 -29.57 -3.92
CA PHE A 660 -23.41 -30.24 -5.07
C PHE A 660 -21.97 -29.81 -5.29
N ASN A 661 -21.19 -30.73 -5.85
CA ASN A 661 -19.80 -30.43 -6.22
C ASN A 661 -19.75 -29.67 -7.53
N LEU A 662 -18.98 -28.57 -7.57
CA LEU A 662 -18.91 -27.66 -8.71
C LEU A 662 -18.23 -28.27 -9.95
N PHE A 663 -17.40 -29.28 -9.79
CA PHE A 663 -16.68 -29.92 -10.90
C PHE A 663 -17.44 -31.09 -11.50
N THR A 664 -18.16 -31.84 -10.65
CA THR A 664 -18.84 -33.07 -11.09
C THR A 664 -20.35 -32.88 -11.29
N ASP A 665 -20.90 -31.77 -10.80
CA ASP A 665 -22.35 -31.49 -10.69
C ASP A 665 -23.14 -32.60 -9.97
N GLN A 666 -22.49 -33.43 -9.20
CA GLN A 666 -23.16 -34.47 -8.41
C GLN A 666 -23.57 -33.93 -7.04
N ASP A 667 -24.70 -34.42 -6.54
CA ASP A 667 -25.10 -34.14 -5.15
C ASP A 667 -24.09 -34.81 -4.20
N GLU A 668 -23.58 -33.99 -3.26
CA GLU A 668 -22.44 -34.38 -2.44
C GLU A 668 -22.80 -34.56 -0.96
N ALA A 669 -23.45 -33.59 -0.38
CA ALA A 669 -23.76 -33.56 1.05
C ALA A 669 -25.12 -32.89 1.34
N ARG A 670 -25.68 -33.25 2.49
CA ARG A 670 -26.84 -32.57 3.09
C ARG A 670 -26.42 -32.00 4.42
N LEU A 671 -26.53 -30.66 4.56
CA LEU A 671 -26.22 -29.96 5.80
C LEU A 671 -27.52 -29.52 6.48
N GLN A 672 -27.68 -29.97 7.73
CA GLN A 672 -28.78 -29.53 8.59
C GLN A 672 -28.34 -28.28 9.36
N ALA A 673 -29.18 -27.24 9.39
CA ALA A 673 -28.96 -26.03 10.14
C ALA A 673 -30.28 -25.38 10.55
N ASP A 674 -30.25 -24.60 11.60
CA ASP A 674 -31.36 -23.75 12.02
C ASP A 674 -31.51 -22.55 11.10
N SER A 675 -30.38 -22.04 10.59
CA SER A 675 -30.33 -20.82 9.78
C SER A 675 -29.29 -20.94 8.67
N PHE A 676 -29.58 -20.27 7.54
CA PHE A 676 -28.69 -20.15 6.39
C PHE A 676 -28.34 -18.70 6.13
N VAL A 677 -27.06 -18.40 5.92
CA VAL A 677 -26.58 -17.04 5.66
C VAL A 677 -25.89 -17.00 4.30
N ILE A 678 -26.22 -15.99 3.50
CA ILE A 678 -25.73 -15.83 2.13
C ILE A 678 -24.75 -14.69 2.06
N ALA A 679 -23.52 -14.97 1.63
CA ALA A 679 -22.48 -14.01 1.30
C ALA A 679 -22.19 -14.10 -0.21
N ALA A 680 -23.10 -13.57 -1.05
CA ALA A 680 -23.08 -13.76 -2.50
C ALA A 680 -23.06 -12.40 -3.27
N GLY A 681 -22.39 -11.40 -2.73
CA GLY A 681 -22.29 -10.11 -3.41
C GLY A 681 -23.52 -9.23 -3.26
N HIS A 682 -23.60 -8.18 -4.09
CA HIS A 682 -24.60 -7.12 -4.00
C HIS A 682 -25.15 -6.75 -5.39
N ARG A 683 -26.36 -6.16 -5.39
CA ARG A 683 -26.99 -5.53 -6.56
C ARG A 683 -26.97 -4.02 -6.36
N ALA A 684 -26.62 -3.28 -7.41
CA ALA A 684 -26.68 -1.83 -7.42
C ALA A 684 -28.09 -1.32 -7.09
N ASN A 685 -28.18 -0.27 -6.28
CA ASN A 685 -29.44 0.41 -5.96
C ASN A 685 -29.57 1.66 -6.84
N ASP A 686 -29.72 1.45 -8.15
CA ASP A 686 -29.72 2.49 -9.18
C ASP A 686 -31.12 3.00 -9.58
N THR A 687 -32.19 2.48 -8.98
CA THR A 687 -33.56 2.81 -9.32
C THR A 687 -33.82 4.33 -9.35
N LEU A 688 -33.29 5.05 -8.35
CA LEU A 688 -33.43 6.51 -8.28
C LEU A 688 -32.74 7.21 -9.46
N TYR A 689 -31.52 6.74 -9.79
CA TYR A 689 -30.78 7.26 -10.94
C TYR A 689 -31.54 7.06 -12.24
N GLN A 690 -32.13 5.88 -12.48
CA GLN A 690 -32.90 5.56 -13.65
C GLN A 690 -34.16 6.47 -13.77
N GLN A 691 -34.81 6.79 -12.63
CA GLN A 691 -35.94 7.69 -12.59
C GLN A 691 -35.61 9.16 -12.87
N LEU A 692 -34.37 9.55 -12.67
CA LEU A 692 -33.85 10.92 -12.86
C LEU A 692 -33.29 11.15 -14.28
N LEU A 693 -33.00 10.10 -15.03
CA LEU A 693 -32.49 10.20 -16.40
C LEU A 693 -33.40 11.04 -17.27
N GLY A 694 -32.84 12.05 -17.96
CA GLY A 694 -33.55 12.98 -18.81
C GLY A 694 -34.41 14.01 -18.05
N ARG A 695 -34.43 13.98 -16.71
CA ARG A 695 -35.14 14.94 -15.86
C ARG A 695 -34.22 15.92 -15.12
N VAL A 696 -32.96 15.53 -14.95
CA VAL A 696 -31.89 16.35 -14.35
C VAL A 696 -30.75 16.45 -15.36
N GLU A 697 -30.30 17.67 -15.66
CA GLU A 697 -29.33 17.93 -16.72
C GLU A 697 -27.93 17.41 -16.31
N ARG A 698 -27.49 17.73 -15.09
CA ARG A 698 -26.19 17.29 -14.56
C ARG A 698 -26.40 16.19 -13.52
N LEU A 699 -26.52 14.95 -14.00
CA LEU A 699 -26.81 13.78 -13.19
C LEU A 699 -25.68 12.76 -13.25
N TYR A 700 -25.16 12.37 -12.09
CA TYR A 700 -24.10 11.35 -11.95
C TYR A 700 -24.53 10.23 -11.03
N CYS A 701 -24.09 8.99 -11.34
CA CYS A 701 -24.26 7.83 -10.48
C CYS A 701 -22.86 7.31 -10.09
N ILE A 702 -22.59 7.15 -8.79
CA ILE A 702 -21.26 6.74 -8.29
C ILE A 702 -21.34 5.64 -7.25
N GLY A 703 -20.17 5.00 -7.01
CA GLY A 703 -20.00 3.95 -6.01
C GLY A 703 -20.87 2.74 -6.33
N ASP A 704 -21.33 2.05 -5.29
CA ASP A 704 -22.10 0.82 -5.42
C ASP A 704 -23.48 1.03 -6.08
N ALA A 705 -23.99 2.25 -6.10
CA ALA A 705 -25.21 2.58 -6.82
C ALA A 705 -25.03 2.44 -8.34
N ARG A 706 -23.80 2.65 -8.83
CA ARG A 706 -23.43 2.42 -10.22
C ARG A 706 -23.04 0.97 -10.46
N LEU A 707 -22.13 0.45 -9.64
CA LEU A 707 -21.65 -0.92 -9.70
C LEU A 707 -21.01 -1.30 -8.37
N PRO A 708 -21.50 -2.34 -7.67
CA PRO A 708 -20.86 -2.84 -6.45
C PRO A 708 -19.43 -3.30 -6.72
N ARG A 709 -18.47 -2.69 -6.03
CA ARG A 709 -17.02 -2.92 -6.18
C ARG A 709 -16.30 -2.78 -4.83
N PRO A 710 -15.00 -3.16 -4.74
CA PRO A 710 -14.21 -2.88 -3.54
C PRO A 710 -14.24 -1.40 -3.15
N LEU A 711 -14.24 -1.13 -1.85
CA LEU A 711 -14.37 0.21 -1.28
C LEU A 711 -13.37 1.24 -1.86
N GLN A 712 -12.16 0.81 -2.22
CA GLN A 712 -11.17 1.66 -2.87
C GLN A 712 -11.67 2.25 -4.19
N ASP A 713 -12.44 1.47 -4.96
CA ASP A 713 -12.93 1.90 -6.28
C ASP A 713 -14.06 2.93 -6.11
N SER A 714 -14.94 2.69 -5.14
CA SER A 714 -16.02 3.63 -4.81
C SER A 714 -15.49 5.00 -4.34
N LEU A 715 -14.43 5.01 -3.51
CA LEU A 715 -13.82 6.26 -3.04
C LEU A 715 -13.00 6.97 -4.14
N TYR A 716 -12.35 6.21 -5.02
CA TYR A 716 -11.64 6.76 -6.16
C TYR A 716 -12.61 7.38 -7.17
N GLU A 717 -13.68 6.66 -7.53
CA GLU A 717 -14.74 7.17 -8.42
C GLU A 717 -15.39 8.45 -7.86
N ALA A 718 -15.64 8.49 -6.55
CA ALA A 718 -16.19 9.67 -5.90
C ALA A 718 -15.23 10.88 -5.96
N MET A 719 -13.92 10.65 -5.81
CA MET A 719 -12.91 11.70 -6.00
C MET A 719 -12.90 12.20 -7.44
N LEU A 720 -12.96 11.30 -8.43
CA LEU A 720 -13.06 11.69 -9.85
C LEU A 720 -14.30 12.53 -10.12
N ALA A 721 -15.46 12.08 -9.66
CA ALA A 721 -16.72 12.80 -9.84
C ALA A 721 -16.66 14.24 -9.29
N GLY A 722 -16.07 14.42 -8.11
CA GLY A 722 -15.92 15.74 -7.52
C GLY A 722 -14.87 16.62 -8.19
N ARG A 723 -13.82 16.05 -8.79
CA ARG A 723 -12.71 16.83 -9.36
C ARG A 723 -12.76 17.03 -10.86
N GLU A 724 -13.21 16.05 -11.65
CA GLU A 724 -13.02 16.06 -13.10
C GLU A 724 -14.28 15.84 -13.92
N LEU A 725 -15.20 14.96 -13.49
CA LEU A 725 -16.39 14.62 -14.27
C LEU A 725 -17.37 15.76 -14.48
N LEU A 726 -17.31 16.77 -13.62
CA LEU A 726 -18.21 17.91 -13.67
C LEU A 726 -18.01 18.77 -14.91
N ASP A 727 -16.83 18.70 -15.51
CA ASP A 727 -16.46 19.49 -16.69
C ASP A 727 -16.62 18.69 -18.00
N ASP A 728 -16.49 17.33 -17.95
CA ASP A 728 -16.69 16.44 -19.10
C ASP A 728 -17.10 15.01 -18.66
N PRO A 729 -18.38 14.63 -18.75
CA PRO A 729 -18.86 13.31 -18.36
C PRO A 729 -18.30 12.15 -19.21
N ASN A 730 -17.83 12.41 -20.44
CA ASN A 730 -17.25 11.39 -21.29
C ASN A 730 -15.79 11.08 -20.95
N ARG A 731 -15.10 12.00 -20.31
CA ARG A 731 -13.70 11.86 -19.88
C ARG A 731 -13.50 10.72 -18.88
N PHE A 732 -14.56 10.28 -18.20
CA PHE A 732 -14.53 9.17 -17.25
C PHE A 732 -14.29 7.81 -17.91
N ILE A 733 -14.82 7.56 -19.09
CA ILE A 733 -14.70 6.28 -19.79
C ILE A 733 -13.32 6.13 -20.40
N GLU A 734 -12.80 7.18 -21.03
CA GLU A 734 -11.49 7.15 -21.71
C GLU A 734 -10.30 7.11 -20.74
N GLN A 735 -10.40 7.70 -19.55
CA GLN A 735 -9.28 7.77 -18.61
C GLN A 735 -9.23 6.59 -17.64
N GLY A 736 -10.33 5.91 -17.37
CA GLY A 736 -10.35 4.69 -16.56
C GLY A 736 -9.60 3.53 -17.21
N GLU A 737 -9.49 3.51 -18.53
CA GLU A 737 -8.70 2.53 -19.29
C GLU A 737 -7.20 2.87 -19.33
N LEU A 738 -6.83 4.15 -19.22
CA LEU A 738 -5.44 4.63 -19.36
C LEU A 738 -4.65 4.63 -18.06
N GLU A 739 -5.29 4.68 -16.91
CA GLU A 739 -4.59 4.68 -15.59
C GLU A 739 -3.94 3.34 -15.23
N GLY A 740 -4.28 2.24 -15.91
CA GLY A 740 -3.57 0.96 -15.80
C GLY A 740 -2.25 0.92 -16.57
N PHE A 741 -2.01 1.85 -17.49
CA PHE A 741 -0.83 1.92 -18.33
C PHE A 741 0.12 3.03 -17.90
N ASP A 742 1.41 2.77 -18.05
CA ASP A 742 2.55 3.60 -17.71
C ASP A 742 2.38 5.07 -18.18
N LEU A 743 2.48 6.03 -17.25
CA LEU A 743 2.42 7.46 -17.59
C LEU A 743 3.47 7.88 -18.63
N GLN A 744 4.58 7.17 -18.78
CA GLN A 744 5.55 7.37 -19.88
C GLN A 744 4.94 7.10 -21.27
N TRP A 745 3.96 6.19 -21.37
CA TRP A 745 3.23 5.97 -22.62
C TRP A 745 2.37 7.16 -23.01
N GLN A 746 1.77 7.85 -22.04
CA GLN A 746 1.00 9.09 -22.30
C GLN A 746 1.91 10.23 -22.79
N GLU A 747 3.07 10.44 -22.16
CA GLU A 747 4.05 11.44 -22.62
C GLU A 747 4.58 11.09 -24.03
N THR A 748 4.83 9.81 -24.32
CA THR A 748 5.32 9.37 -25.62
C THR A 748 4.25 9.47 -26.72
N LEU A 749 2.97 9.27 -26.40
CA LEU A 749 1.86 9.42 -27.35
C LEU A 749 1.55 10.89 -27.64
N ILE A 750 1.57 11.75 -26.63
CA ILE A 750 1.34 13.19 -26.78
C ILE A 750 2.45 13.86 -27.57
N THR A 751 3.71 13.49 -27.35
CA THR A 751 4.87 14.02 -28.12
C THR A 751 4.96 13.47 -29.54
N ARG A 752 4.29 12.36 -29.89
CA ARG A 752 4.21 11.84 -31.27
C ARG A 752 3.00 12.37 -32.04
N ALA A 753 2.01 12.94 -31.36
CA ALA A 753 0.82 13.51 -31.98
C ALA A 753 0.90 15.04 -32.18
N SER A 754 1.94 15.69 -31.64
CA SER A 754 2.31 17.08 -31.89
C SER A 754 3.52 17.15 -32.85
#